data_062ed2c63610f49e0e6b9f5457582409
#
_entry.id   062ed2c63610f49e0e6b9f5457582409
#
_cell.length_a   1.000
_cell.length_b   1.000
_cell.length_c   1.000
_cell.angle_alpha   90.00
_cell.angle_beta   90.00
_cell.angle_gamma   90.00
#
_symmetry.space_group_name_H-M   'P 1'
#
loop_
_entity.id
_entity.type
_entity.pdbx_description
1 polymer ?
#
loop_
_entity_poly.entity_id
_entity_poly.type
_entity_poly.pdbx_seq_one_letter_code
_entity_poly.pdbx_strand_id
1 'polypeptide(L)'
;MALLHLTDDQIRDLTREQKDRWWLQSVFRGDMPQLTLRAAATGFLLGGVLSATNLYVAAKTGWTLGVGLTSVILAFAMFRILSRLGARDMTILENNCTQSIATAAGYMTMPLTSGIAAYMWATNAVLPWWQIMCFNVVLSSMGVLVAFPMKRRFINDEQHPFPEGRACGVVLDALYESAGAAAGMYKARVLAAAAGIAGTIGVLSGENIMRMVQQKWLGLASAWHLPLSLDGWYYALADRGLAPLPRLAGVDLRQLALSPSLDLAMIGAGGLMGIRTASSLLVGAIVNFAIIVPIMITAGQIVPRSGTIAEGTAVFGRAHILNTWSLWWGITMMVVAAMVTLFARPDVFVQAWRMLTRRGPAPARDDVLRDIELPLKVSVIGVPLIGAVGVYLAQVWFGVPWWLGAASIPLILLLALIAASSTALTGITPSSSLSKIPQFIVGAIEPRTPAPNLMTAVMSAEVASNASNLLMDIKPGYMLGAKPRQQAIGHGIGIVAGALAATPLYFLLFGLDRYVPGGAVSVQDTMVSDKFAFPGAVQWKGVSDLVTTIFGGGSGQVLLTTSIIWSIAIAAIAALFMEVTRVRTRNRFPLSPLAIGLGVVVPPESSLMMFLGSLMFWIAGRVYGKRRESGGFRLWVDSQEAICAGLIAGAALIGIADIVVRVFLFDA
;
A
#
# COMPACT_ATOMS: atom_id res chain seq x y z
N MET A 1 -13.15 -26.96 -13.83
CA MET A 1 -13.13 -26.88 -15.33
C MET A 1 -11.75 -26.36 -15.71
N ALA A 2 -11.13 -26.91 -16.75
CA ALA A 2 -9.84 -26.38 -17.19
C ALA A 2 -10.03 -24.96 -17.76
N LEU A 3 -9.23 -24.01 -17.27
CA LEU A 3 -9.20 -22.65 -17.80
C LEU A 3 -8.74 -22.68 -19.26
N LEU A 4 -9.61 -22.27 -20.18
CA LEU A 4 -9.30 -22.22 -21.61
C LEU A 4 -8.48 -20.94 -21.91
N HIS A 5 -7.41 -21.07 -22.67
CA HIS A 5 -6.56 -19.98 -23.12
C HIS A 5 -6.06 -20.23 -24.55
N LEU A 6 -5.80 -19.16 -25.26
CA LEU A 6 -5.19 -19.23 -26.60
C LEU A 6 -3.72 -19.62 -26.48
N THR A 7 -3.22 -20.41 -27.42
CA THR A 7 -1.80 -20.71 -27.53
C THR A 7 -1.02 -19.49 -28.05
N ASP A 8 0.30 -19.44 -27.82
CA ASP A 8 1.14 -18.31 -28.26
C ASP A 8 1.08 -18.10 -29.79
N ASP A 9 0.92 -19.17 -30.56
CA ASP A 9 0.74 -19.07 -32.02
C ASP A 9 -0.62 -18.47 -32.35
N GLN A 10 -1.70 -18.90 -31.69
CA GLN A 10 -3.03 -18.32 -31.87
C GLN A 10 -3.09 -16.84 -31.45
N ILE A 11 -2.36 -16.47 -30.38
CA ILE A 11 -2.27 -15.07 -29.97
C ILE A 11 -1.62 -14.21 -31.02
N ARG A 12 -0.62 -14.76 -31.77
CA ARG A 12 0.09 -14.05 -32.82
C ARG A 12 -0.70 -13.97 -34.13
N ASP A 13 -1.34 -15.07 -34.52
CA ASP A 13 -1.90 -15.23 -35.86
C ASP A 13 -3.36 -14.78 -35.99
N LEU A 14 -4.14 -14.86 -34.89
CA LEU A 14 -5.54 -14.46 -34.92
C LEU A 14 -5.68 -12.93 -34.81
N THR A 15 -6.62 -12.37 -35.58
CA THR A 15 -7.04 -10.99 -35.44
C THR A 15 -7.77 -10.80 -34.11
N ARG A 16 -7.82 -9.57 -33.59
CA ARG A 16 -8.54 -9.23 -32.36
C ARG A 16 -10.01 -9.70 -32.41
N GLU A 17 -10.70 -9.48 -33.53
CA GLU A 17 -12.09 -9.89 -33.69
C GLU A 17 -12.26 -11.42 -33.60
N GLN A 18 -11.34 -12.19 -34.18
CA GLN A 18 -11.33 -13.64 -34.03
C GLN A 18 -11.08 -14.11 -32.60
N LYS A 19 -10.20 -13.44 -31.85
CA LYS A 19 -9.97 -13.69 -30.42
C LYS A 19 -11.20 -13.38 -29.60
N ASP A 20 -11.88 -12.25 -29.86
CA ASP A 20 -13.10 -11.85 -29.18
C ASP A 20 -14.26 -12.81 -29.45
N ARG A 21 -14.43 -13.30 -30.70
CA ARG A 21 -15.40 -14.34 -31.07
C ARG A 21 -15.10 -15.67 -30.39
N TRP A 22 -13.82 -16.10 -30.41
CA TRP A 22 -13.40 -17.32 -29.72
C TRP A 22 -13.73 -17.23 -28.23
N TRP A 23 -13.41 -16.09 -27.59
CA TRP A 23 -13.70 -15.90 -26.18
C TRP A 23 -15.21 -15.98 -25.86
N LEU A 24 -16.05 -15.34 -26.68
CA LEU A 24 -17.52 -15.40 -26.54
C LEU A 24 -18.07 -16.82 -26.67
N GLN A 25 -17.52 -17.60 -27.57
CA GLN A 25 -18.01 -18.96 -27.83
C GLN A 25 -17.50 -19.99 -26.86
N SER A 26 -16.26 -19.83 -26.36
CA SER A 26 -15.56 -20.87 -25.60
C SER A 26 -15.48 -20.60 -24.12
N VAL A 27 -15.41 -19.33 -23.69
CA VAL A 27 -15.11 -18.93 -22.32
C VAL A 27 -16.28 -18.21 -21.65
N PHE A 28 -17.01 -17.37 -22.37
CA PHE A 28 -18.04 -16.49 -21.82
C PHE A 28 -19.19 -17.26 -21.15
N ARG A 29 -19.58 -16.83 -19.95
CA ARG A 29 -20.63 -17.43 -19.12
C ARG A 29 -21.72 -16.40 -18.80
N GLY A 30 -22.34 -15.87 -19.86
CA GLY A 30 -23.28 -14.74 -19.78
C GLY A 30 -24.49 -14.91 -18.86
N ASP A 31 -24.97 -16.15 -18.67
CA ASP A 31 -26.15 -16.46 -17.87
C ASP A 31 -25.85 -16.67 -16.39
N MET A 32 -24.56 -16.79 -16.03
CA MET A 32 -24.18 -16.96 -14.65
C MET A 32 -24.29 -15.63 -13.88
N PRO A 33 -24.95 -15.63 -12.69
CA PRO A 33 -25.01 -14.44 -11.83
C PRO A 33 -23.61 -13.93 -11.48
N GLN A 34 -23.41 -12.61 -11.56
CA GLN A 34 -22.12 -11.95 -11.32
C GLN A 34 -22.25 -10.81 -10.30
N LEU A 35 -22.61 -9.61 -10.72
CA LEU A 35 -22.84 -8.46 -9.85
C LEU A 35 -24.29 -8.52 -9.30
N THR A 36 -24.50 -9.36 -8.31
CA THR A 36 -25.76 -9.44 -7.55
C THR A 36 -25.68 -8.53 -6.32
N LEU A 37 -26.84 -8.18 -5.74
CA LEU A 37 -26.88 -7.36 -4.52
C LEU A 37 -26.07 -7.98 -3.39
N ARG A 38 -26.11 -9.31 -3.23
CA ARG A 38 -25.34 -10.01 -2.20
C ARG A 38 -23.82 -9.96 -2.49
N ALA A 39 -23.40 -10.09 -3.75
CA ALA A 39 -22.00 -9.93 -4.14
C ALA A 39 -21.52 -8.49 -3.88
N ALA A 40 -22.34 -7.50 -4.24
CA ALA A 40 -22.07 -6.10 -3.99
C ALA A 40 -21.99 -5.78 -2.49
N ALA A 41 -22.96 -6.21 -1.70
CA ALA A 41 -22.98 -6.00 -0.24
C ALA A 41 -21.78 -6.67 0.46
N THR A 42 -21.47 -7.92 0.08
CA THR A 42 -20.32 -8.63 0.62
C THR A 42 -19.00 -7.94 0.27
N GLY A 43 -18.85 -7.58 -1.01
CA GLY A 43 -17.64 -6.87 -1.46
C GLY A 43 -17.51 -5.50 -0.80
N PHE A 44 -18.60 -4.78 -0.60
CA PHE A 44 -18.62 -3.50 0.10
C PHE A 44 -18.15 -3.63 1.56
N LEU A 45 -18.74 -4.56 2.31
CA LEU A 45 -18.38 -4.77 3.73
C LEU A 45 -16.97 -5.31 3.88
N LEU A 46 -16.64 -6.35 3.12
CA LEU A 46 -15.30 -6.95 3.15
C LEU A 46 -14.24 -5.95 2.69
N GLY A 47 -14.55 -5.18 1.65
CA GLY A 47 -13.69 -4.11 1.14
C GLY A 47 -13.45 -3.01 2.17
N GLY A 48 -14.47 -2.60 2.91
CA GLY A 48 -14.35 -1.64 4.02
C GLY A 48 -13.40 -2.13 5.12
N VAL A 49 -13.53 -3.39 5.54
CA VAL A 49 -12.65 -4.02 6.53
C VAL A 49 -11.21 -4.10 6.02
N LEU A 50 -11.02 -4.52 4.78
CA LEU A 50 -9.69 -4.63 4.18
C LEU A 50 -9.04 -3.26 3.95
N SER A 51 -9.85 -2.25 3.62
CA SER A 51 -9.41 -0.86 3.52
C SER A 51 -8.93 -0.32 4.87
N ALA A 52 -9.69 -0.54 5.95
CA ALA A 52 -9.28 -0.17 7.30
C ALA A 52 -7.95 -0.85 7.71
N THR A 53 -7.83 -2.14 7.42
CA THR A 53 -6.59 -2.90 7.69
C THR A 53 -5.41 -2.36 6.88
N ASN A 54 -5.61 -2.07 5.59
CA ASN A 54 -4.57 -1.50 4.73
C ASN A 54 -4.15 -0.10 5.19
N LEU A 55 -5.10 0.73 5.63
CA LEU A 55 -4.80 2.05 6.19
C LEU A 55 -3.84 1.94 7.38
N TYR A 56 -4.16 1.04 8.32
CA TYR A 56 -3.35 0.80 9.51
C TYR A 56 -1.93 0.35 9.16
N VAL A 57 -1.81 -0.64 8.26
CA VAL A 57 -0.51 -1.18 7.84
C VAL A 57 0.28 -0.16 7.02
N ALA A 58 -0.35 0.54 6.10
CA ALA A 58 0.32 1.53 5.26
C ALA A 58 0.86 2.71 6.07
N ALA A 59 0.13 3.16 7.10
CA ALA A 59 0.62 4.20 8.02
C ALA A 59 1.85 3.75 8.83
N LYS A 60 1.97 2.44 9.12
CA LYS A 60 3.13 1.87 9.81
C LYS A 60 4.33 1.61 8.91
N THR A 61 4.09 1.05 7.73
CA THR A 61 5.14 0.46 6.89
C THR A 61 5.38 1.19 5.57
N GLY A 62 4.43 2.01 5.13
CA GLY A 62 4.41 2.58 3.78
C GLY A 62 4.01 1.59 2.68
N TRP A 63 3.59 0.37 3.04
CA TRP A 63 3.18 -0.69 2.12
C TRP A 63 1.69 -0.99 2.27
N THR A 64 1.05 -1.37 1.17
CA THR A 64 -0.31 -1.92 1.19
C THR A 64 -0.27 -3.42 0.94
N LEU A 65 -1.23 -4.13 1.50
CA LEU A 65 -1.35 -5.58 1.32
C LEU A 65 -2.06 -5.88 0.00
N GLY A 66 -1.68 -6.99 -0.63
CA GLY A 66 -2.44 -7.56 -1.74
C GLY A 66 -3.82 -8.04 -1.24
N VAL A 67 -4.87 -7.39 -1.72
CA VAL A 67 -6.23 -7.65 -1.27
C VAL A 67 -6.91 -8.74 -2.09
N GLY A 68 -6.47 -8.96 -3.34
CA GLY A 68 -7.14 -9.80 -4.32
C GLY A 68 -7.36 -11.25 -3.85
N LEU A 69 -6.30 -11.98 -3.54
CA LEU A 69 -6.39 -13.38 -3.10
C LEU A 69 -7.08 -13.52 -1.73
N THR A 70 -6.79 -12.61 -0.81
CA THR A 70 -7.39 -12.61 0.53
C THR A 70 -8.91 -12.45 0.45
N SER A 71 -9.41 -11.53 -0.37
CA SER A 71 -10.85 -11.29 -0.54
C SER A 71 -11.56 -12.47 -1.19
N VAL A 72 -10.93 -13.14 -2.17
CA VAL A 72 -11.45 -14.37 -2.79
C VAL A 72 -11.68 -15.47 -1.75
N ILE A 73 -10.66 -15.74 -0.91
CA ILE A 73 -10.73 -16.80 0.09
C ILE A 73 -11.76 -16.46 1.17
N LEU A 74 -11.78 -15.21 1.65
CA LEU A 74 -12.73 -14.77 2.68
C LEU A 74 -14.18 -14.80 2.18
N ALA A 75 -14.45 -14.31 0.96
CA ALA A 75 -15.77 -14.36 0.37
C ALA A 75 -16.26 -15.79 0.19
N PHE A 76 -15.42 -16.68 -0.35
CA PHE A 76 -15.72 -18.10 -0.50
C PHE A 76 -16.06 -18.75 0.85
N ALA A 77 -15.21 -18.54 1.86
CA ALA A 77 -15.40 -19.14 3.18
C ALA A 77 -16.68 -18.63 3.87
N MET A 78 -16.93 -17.31 3.79
CA MET A 78 -18.11 -16.70 4.38
C MET A 78 -19.40 -17.29 3.77
N PHE A 79 -19.48 -17.39 2.45
CA PHE A 79 -20.65 -17.97 1.81
C PHE A 79 -20.80 -19.47 2.03
N ARG A 80 -19.72 -20.22 2.19
CA ARG A 80 -19.78 -21.63 2.61
C ARG A 80 -20.30 -21.80 4.04
N ILE A 81 -20.07 -20.86 4.91
CA ILE A 81 -20.66 -20.86 6.26
C ILE A 81 -22.15 -20.48 6.17
N LEU A 82 -22.48 -19.40 5.45
CA LEU A 82 -23.86 -18.93 5.27
C LEU A 82 -24.74 -19.98 4.55
N SER A 83 -24.20 -20.75 3.61
CA SER A 83 -24.94 -21.82 2.92
C SER A 83 -25.37 -22.94 3.87
N ARG A 84 -24.62 -23.21 4.94
CA ARG A 84 -25.04 -24.14 6.00
C ARG A 84 -26.22 -23.60 6.82
N LEU A 85 -26.43 -22.30 6.80
CA LEU A 85 -27.57 -21.61 7.44
C LEU A 85 -28.74 -21.36 6.46
N GLY A 86 -28.71 -22.00 5.28
CA GLY A 86 -29.78 -21.94 4.28
C GLY A 86 -29.61 -20.89 3.16
N ALA A 87 -28.50 -20.13 3.14
CA ALA A 87 -28.22 -19.24 2.02
C ALA A 87 -27.73 -20.04 0.79
N ARG A 88 -28.07 -19.58 -0.43
CA ARG A 88 -27.53 -20.15 -1.67
C ARG A 88 -26.01 -19.88 -1.77
N ASP A 89 -25.23 -20.88 -2.15
CA ASP A 89 -23.81 -20.70 -2.45
C ASP A 89 -23.57 -19.63 -3.50
N MET A 90 -22.44 -18.90 -3.36
CA MET A 90 -22.01 -17.89 -4.29
C MET A 90 -21.49 -18.56 -5.57
N THR A 91 -21.82 -18.00 -6.74
CA THR A 91 -21.21 -18.46 -7.99
C THR A 91 -19.75 -17.98 -8.08
N ILE A 92 -18.95 -18.63 -8.92
CA ILE A 92 -17.57 -18.21 -9.16
C ILE A 92 -17.46 -16.77 -9.67
N LEU A 93 -18.41 -16.33 -10.50
CA LEU A 93 -18.46 -14.97 -11.04
C LEU A 93 -18.95 -13.95 -10.01
N GLU A 94 -19.86 -14.33 -9.09
CA GLU A 94 -20.21 -13.49 -7.94
C GLU A 94 -19.00 -13.27 -7.03
N ASN A 95 -18.20 -14.32 -6.77
CA ASN A 95 -16.98 -14.21 -5.97
C ASN A 95 -15.94 -13.31 -6.67
N ASN A 96 -15.77 -13.45 -7.99
CA ASN A 96 -14.88 -12.57 -8.75
C ASN A 96 -15.33 -11.10 -8.70
N CYS A 97 -16.65 -10.81 -8.78
CA CYS A 97 -17.14 -9.44 -8.59
C CYS A 97 -16.91 -8.94 -7.16
N THR A 98 -17.16 -9.78 -6.16
CA THR A 98 -16.86 -9.47 -4.74
C THR A 98 -15.38 -9.14 -4.55
N GLN A 99 -14.48 -9.92 -5.14
CA GLN A 99 -13.04 -9.68 -5.13
C GLN A 99 -12.69 -8.33 -5.75
N SER A 100 -13.24 -7.99 -6.91
CA SER A 100 -12.98 -6.70 -7.59
C SER A 100 -13.45 -5.51 -6.75
N ILE A 101 -14.62 -5.61 -6.08
CA ILE A 101 -15.13 -4.58 -5.17
C ILE A 101 -14.19 -4.42 -3.97
N ALA A 102 -13.80 -5.53 -3.34
CA ALA A 102 -12.97 -5.50 -2.15
C ALA A 102 -11.53 -5.01 -2.46
N THR A 103 -10.99 -5.37 -3.62
CA THR A 103 -9.66 -4.91 -4.08
C THR A 103 -9.66 -3.41 -4.32
N ALA A 104 -10.67 -2.89 -5.03
CA ALA A 104 -10.80 -1.46 -5.25
C ALA A 104 -10.88 -0.67 -3.93
N ALA A 105 -11.68 -1.16 -2.97
CA ALA A 105 -11.78 -0.55 -1.64
C ALA A 105 -10.44 -0.54 -0.91
N GLY A 106 -9.71 -1.65 -0.92
CA GLY A 106 -8.44 -1.80 -0.21
C GLY A 106 -7.35 -0.82 -0.66
N TYR A 107 -7.35 -0.44 -1.93
CA TYR A 107 -6.34 0.47 -2.50
C TYR A 107 -6.66 1.96 -2.31
N MET A 108 -7.86 2.34 -1.84
CA MET A 108 -8.23 3.74 -1.57
C MET A 108 -7.41 4.40 -0.44
N THR A 109 -6.55 3.66 0.24
CA THR A 109 -5.75 4.13 1.38
C THR A 109 -4.41 4.73 0.99
N MET A 110 -3.90 4.44 -0.20
CA MET A 110 -2.56 4.87 -0.63
C MET A 110 -2.40 6.40 -0.64
N PRO A 111 -3.31 7.22 -1.21
CA PRO A 111 -3.17 8.66 -1.18
C PRO A 111 -3.18 9.24 0.23
N LEU A 112 -4.01 8.66 1.12
CA LEU A 112 -4.16 9.11 2.51
C LEU A 112 -2.85 8.98 3.30
N THR A 113 -2.11 7.89 3.10
CA THR A 113 -0.88 7.59 3.84
C THR A 113 0.39 8.08 3.14
N SER A 114 0.27 8.70 1.97
CA SER A 114 1.39 9.21 1.18
C SER A 114 1.23 10.68 0.81
N GLY A 115 0.72 10.97 -0.38
CA GLY A 115 0.73 12.32 -0.94
C GLY A 115 -0.20 13.31 -0.23
N ILE A 116 -1.39 12.90 0.22
CA ILE A 116 -2.32 13.75 0.98
C ILE A 116 -1.75 14.06 2.36
N ALA A 117 -1.20 13.06 3.07
CA ALA A 117 -0.51 13.31 4.33
C ALA A 117 0.69 14.25 4.13
N ALA A 118 1.49 14.01 3.08
CA ALA A 118 2.62 14.88 2.75
C ALA A 118 2.19 16.33 2.46
N TYR A 119 1.06 16.51 1.76
CA TYR A 119 0.48 17.82 1.50
C TYR A 119 0.07 18.52 2.83
N MET A 120 -0.68 17.82 3.70
CA MET A 120 -1.10 18.38 4.99
C MET A 120 0.10 18.74 5.87
N TRP A 121 1.18 17.95 5.85
CA TRP A 121 2.42 18.26 6.59
C TRP A 121 3.17 19.46 5.99
N ALA A 122 3.23 19.55 4.65
CA ALA A 122 3.95 20.61 3.98
C ALA A 122 3.23 21.98 4.10
N THR A 123 1.89 21.98 4.16
CA THR A 123 1.07 23.17 4.29
C THR A 123 0.67 23.47 5.74
N ASN A 124 0.92 22.55 6.65
CA ASN A 124 0.43 22.57 8.04
C ASN A 124 -1.09 22.87 8.14
N ALA A 125 -1.87 22.29 7.23
CA ALA A 125 -3.30 22.51 7.11
C ALA A 125 -4.03 21.17 6.99
N VAL A 126 -5.17 21.04 7.67
CA VAL A 126 -6.06 19.89 7.59
C VAL A 126 -7.30 20.27 6.81
N LEU A 127 -7.55 19.56 5.71
CA LEU A 127 -8.77 19.72 4.92
C LEU A 127 -9.91 18.91 5.54
N PRO A 128 -11.18 19.33 5.35
CA PRO A 128 -12.33 18.53 5.75
C PRO A 128 -12.28 17.12 5.14
N TRP A 129 -12.59 16.10 5.94
CA TRP A 129 -12.52 14.70 5.51
C TRP A 129 -13.33 14.41 4.23
N TRP A 130 -14.48 15.05 4.06
CA TRP A 130 -15.33 14.87 2.88
C TRP A 130 -14.70 15.42 1.58
N GLN A 131 -13.89 16.50 1.66
CA GLN A 131 -13.16 17.02 0.50
C GLN A 131 -12.11 16.01 0.03
N ILE A 132 -11.33 15.48 0.96
CA ILE A 132 -10.33 14.43 0.68
C ILE A 132 -11.01 13.20 0.10
N MET A 133 -12.13 12.77 0.70
CA MET A 133 -12.91 11.63 0.22
C MET A 133 -13.42 11.85 -1.21
N CYS A 134 -14.06 12.98 -1.49
CA CYS A 134 -14.58 13.29 -2.81
C CYS A 134 -13.47 13.38 -3.86
N PHE A 135 -12.35 14.02 -3.53
CA PHE A 135 -11.20 14.12 -4.42
C PHE A 135 -10.64 12.75 -4.79
N ASN A 136 -10.48 11.88 -3.79
CA ASN A 136 -9.99 10.52 -3.98
C ASN A 136 -10.94 9.70 -4.88
N VAL A 137 -12.26 9.78 -4.65
CA VAL A 137 -13.29 9.11 -5.47
C VAL A 137 -13.26 9.60 -6.92
N VAL A 138 -13.10 10.91 -7.14
CA VAL A 138 -13.00 11.49 -8.49
C VAL A 138 -11.79 10.96 -9.24
N LEU A 139 -10.61 10.97 -8.60
CA LEU A 139 -9.38 10.48 -9.23
C LEU A 139 -9.43 8.99 -9.52
N SER A 140 -9.92 8.20 -8.58
CA SER A 140 -10.06 6.74 -8.73
C SER A 140 -11.04 6.40 -9.85
N SER A 141 -12.16 7.13 -9.94
CA SER A 141 -13.13 6.99 -11.03
C SER A 141 -12.54 7.34 -12.40
N MET A 142 -11.66 8.34 -12.47
CA MET A 142 -10.90 8.63 -13.69
C MET A 142 -10.01 7.44 -14.08
N GLY A 143 -9.34 6.80 -13.11
CA GLY A 143 -8.55 5.59 -13.35
C GLY A 143 -9.37 4.45 -13.95
N VAL A 144 -10.58 4.22 -13.44
CA VAL A 144 -11.53 3.23 -14.01
C VAL A 144 -11.82 3.51 -15.49
N LEU A 145 -12.12 4.76 -15.83
CA LEU A 145 -12.43 5.14 -17.22
C LEU A 145 -11.22 5.02 -18.16
N VAL A 146 -10.03 5.30 -17.66
CA VAL A 146 -8.76 5.16 -18.40
C VAL A 146 -8.41 3.69 -18.64
N ALA A 147 -8.79 2.78 -17.75
CA ALA A 147 -8.49 1.36 -17.86
C ALA A 147 -9.16 0.67 -19.07
N PHE A 148 -10.40 1.05 -19.41
CA PHE A 148 -11.18 0.34 -20.43
C PHE A 148 -10.61 0.38 -21.86
N PRO A 149 -10.13 1.51 -22.39
CA PRO A 149 -9.40 1.52 -23.66
C PRO A 149 -8.17 0.61 -23.65
N MET A 150 -7.47 0.54 -22.49
CA MET A 150 -6.28 -0.30 -22.33
C MET A 150 -6.64 -1.79 -22.23
N LYS A 151 -7.78 -2.13 -21.60
CA LYS A 151 -8.28 -3.50 -21.44
C LYS A 151 -8.37 -4.24 -22.78
N ARG A 152 -8.98 -3.59 -23.78
CA ARG A 152 -9.16 -4.19 -25.08
C ARG A 152 -7.84 -4.59 -25.74
N ARG A 153 -6.81 -3.81 -25.50
CA ARG A 153 -5.49 -4.11 -26.03
C ARG A 153 -4.74 -5.13 -25.19
N PHE A 154 -4.58 -4.87 -23.89
CA PHE A 154 -3.76 -5.70 -23.01
C PHE A 154 -4.34 -7.07 -22.73
N ILE A 155 -5.67 -7.15 -22.52
CA ILE A 155 -6.34 -8.39 -22.11
C ILE A 155 -6.91 -9.14 -23.30
N ASN A 156 -7.59 -8.46 -24.24
CA ASN A 156 -8.25 -9.14 -25.35
C ASN A 156 -7.28 -9.45 -26.51
N ASP A 157 -6.45 -8.46 -26.90
CA ASP A 157 -5.60 -8.60 -28.10
C ASP A 157 -4.21 -9.17 -27.76
N GLU A 158 -3.45 -8.49 -26.91
CA GLU A 158 -2.08 -8.90 -26.56
C GLU A 158 -2.03 -10.03 -25.53
N GLN A 159 -3.16 -10.37 -24.89
CA GLN A 159 -3.30 -11.47 -23.90
C GLN A 159 -2.24 -11.45 -22.79
N HIS A 160 -1.86 -10.24 -22.32
CA HIS A 160 -0.83 -10.11 -21.30
C HIS A 160 -1.15 -10.89 -20.02
N PRO A 161 -0.12 -11.40 -19.31
CA PRO A 161 -0.29 -12.35 -18.22
C PRO A 161 -1.01 -11.77 -16.99
N PHE A 162 -0.78 -10.48 -16.62
CA PHE A 162 -1.27 -9.92 -15.36
C PHE A 162 -1.09 -10.91 -14.20
N PRO A 163 0.15 -11.17 -13.72
CA PRO A 163 0.47 -12.34 -12.89
C PRO A 163 -0.41 -12.51 -11.66
N GLU A 164 -0.70 -11.41 -10.92
CA GLU A 164 -1.56 -11.45 -9.74
C GLU A 164 -3.02 -11.73 -10.11
N GLY A 165 -3.56 -11.06 -11.13
CA GLY A 165 -4.92 -11.31 -11.62
C GLY A 165 -5.09 -12.74 -12.15
N ARG A 166 -4.07 -13.27 -12.86
CA ARG A 166 -4.05 -14.68 -13.30
C ARG A 166 -4.06 -15.62 -12.10
N ALA A 167 -3.28 -15.34 -11.07
CA ALA A 167 -3.27 -16.15 -9.85
C ALA A 167 -4.64 -16.17 -9.17
N CYS A 168 -5.32 -15.02 -9.06
CA CYS A 168 -6.69 -14.93 -8.56
C CYS A 168 -7.66 -15.80 -9.39
N GLY A 169 -7.58 -15.76 -10.72
CA GLY A 169 -8.40 -16.58 -11.61
C GLY A 169 -8.20 -18.08 -11.42
N VAL A 170 -6.94 -18.52 -11.30
CA VAL A 170 -6.58 -19.91 -11.03
C VAL A 170 -7.09 -20.37 -9.64
N VAL A 171 -6.94 -19.54 -8.63
CA VAL A 171 -7.44 -19.84 -7.28
C VAL A 171 -8.96 -19.90 -7.25
N LEU A 172 -9.65 -18.95 -7.92
CA LEU A 172 -11.10 -19.00 -8.07
C LEU A 172 -11.57 -20.31 -8.72
N ASP A 173 -10.98 -20.69 -9.85
CA ASP A 173 -11.33 -21.94 -10.54
C ASP A 173 -11.13 -23.16 -9.62
N ALA A 174 -9.98 -23.23 -8.96
CA ALA A 174 -9.67 -24.30 -8.02
C ALA A 174 -10.64 -24.37 -6.83
N LEU A 175 -11.05 -23.22 -6.26
CA LEU A 175 -11.96 -23.19 -5.10
C LEU A 175 -13.36 -23.75 -5.41
N TYR A 176 -13.80 -23.64 -6.67
CA TYR A 176 -15.10 -24.12 -7.10
C TYR A 176 -15.08 -25.55 -7.64
N GLU A 177 -13.91 -26.19 -7.71
CA GLU A 177 -13.79 -27.64 -7.91
C GLU A 177 -13.95 -28.38 -6.56
N SER A 178 -14.51 -29.58 -6.58
CA SER A 178 -14.82 -30.35 -5.36
C SER A 178 -13.61 -30.61 -4.46
N ALA A 179 -12.45 -30.90 -5.06
CA ALA A 179 -11.19 -31.10 -4.33
C ALA A 179 -10.60 -29.79 -3.77
N GLY A 180 -10.75 -28.69 -4.49
CA GLY A 180 -10.24 -27.37 -4.09
C GLY A 180 -11.05 -26.69 -2.99
N ALA A 181 -12.35 -26.98 -2.88
CA ALA A 181 -13.21 -26.43 -1.84
C ALA A 181 -12.73 -26.77 -0.42
N ALA A 182 -12.24 -27.99 -0.19
CA ALA A 182 -11.66 -28.42 1.09
C ALA A 182 -10.35 -27.68 1.40
N ALA A 183 -9.50 -27.44 0.41
CA ALA A 183 -8.26 -26.67 0.55
C ALA A 183 -8.55 -25.18 0.85
N GLY A 184 -9.51 -24.59 0.15
CA GLY A 184 -9.94 -23.20 0.40
C GLY A 184 -10.50 -23.00 1.81
N MET A 185 -11.34 -23.92 2.28
CA MET A 185 -11.87 -23.90 3.65
C MET A 185 -10.76 -24.10 4.69
N TYR A 186 -9.74 -24.89 4.40
CA TYR A 186 -8.59 -25.03 5.28
C TYR A 186 -7.82 -23.71 5.39
N LYS A 187 -7.51 -23.05 4.28
CA LYS A 187 -6.82 -21.75 4.27
C LYS A 187 -7.63 -20.67 5.02
N ALA A 188 -8.95 -20.66 4.85
CA ALA A 188 -9.83 -19.77 5.59
C ALA A 188 -9.82 -20.02 7.10
N ARG A 189 -9.80 -21.28 7.54
CA ARG A 189 -9.65 -21.63 8.97
C ARG A 189 -8.29 -21.21 9.52
N VAL A 190 -7.23 -21.41 8.76
CA VAL A 190 -5.86 -20.97 9.12
C VAL A 190 -5.81 -19.45 9.26
N LEU A 191 -6.41 -18.71 8.32
CA LEU A 191 -6.52 -17.26 8.38
C LEU A 191 -7.27 -16.83 9.64
N ALA A 192 -8.45 -17.42 9.89
CA ALA A 192 -9.27 -17.10 11.06
C ALA A 192 -8.54 -17.41 12.38
N ALA A 193 -7.82 -18.53 12.44
CA ALA A 193 -7.01 -18.90 13.62
C ALA A 193 -5.87 -17.90 13.85
N ALA A 194 -5.14 -17.52 12.79
CA ALA A 194 -4.09 -16.51 12.87
C ALA A 194 -4.64 -15.14 13.29
N ALA A 195 -5.79 -14.73 12.75
CA ALA A 195 -6.48 -13.50 13.14
C ALA A 195 -6.96 -13.56 14.60
N GLY A 196 -7.46 -14.70 15.03
CA GLY A 196 -7.87 -14.92 16.43
C GLY A 196 -6.69 -14.83 17.41
N ILE A 197 -5.55 -15.44 17.07
CA ILE A 197 -4.32 -15.34 17.88
C ILE A 197 -3.84 -13.89 17.97
N ALA A 198 -3.72 -13.22 16.83
CA ALA A 198 -3.26 -11.83 16.78
C ALA A 198 -4.26 -10.89 17.47
N GLY A 199 -5.56 -11.12 17.27
CA GLY A 199 -6.62 -10.37 17.94
C GLY A 199 -6.60 -10.56 19.46
N THR A 200 -6.44 -11.79 19.95
CA THR A 200 -6.36 -12.06 21.40
C THR A 200 -5.16 -11.36 22.03
N ILE A 201 -3.98 -11.47 21.42
CA ILE A 201 -2.78 -10.77 21.91
C ILE A 201 -3.00 -9.25 21.83
N GLY A 202 -3.62 -8.77 20.75
CA GLY A 202 -3.99 -7.34 20.59
C GLY A 202 -4.93 -6.83 21.68
N VAL A 203 -5.95 -7.59 22.04
CA VAL A 203 -6.86 -7.23 23.16
C VAL A 203 -6.10 -7.18 24.49
N LEU A 204 -5.30 -8.21 24.77
CA LEU A 204 -4.55 -8.29 26.04
C LEU A 204 -3.47 -7.19 26.15
N SER A 205 -2.93 -6.73 25.04
CA SER A 205 -1.92 -5.67 24.98
C SER A 205 -2.51 -4.26 24.76
N GLY A 206 -3.78 -4.17 24.35
CA GLY A 206 -4.50 -2.90 24.14
C GLY A 206 -4.77 -2.19 25.46
N GLU A 207 -4.03 -1.12 25.74
CA GLU A 207 -4.14 -0.38 27.01
C GLU A 207 -5.57 0.13 27.23
N ASN A 208 -6.18 0.74 26.23
CA ASN A 208 -7.50 1.36 26.38
C ASN A 208 -8.62 0.32 26.46
N ILE A 209 -8.53 -0.79 25.72
CA ILE A 209 -9.47 -1.91 25.82
C ILE A 209 -9.37 -2.54 27.21
N MET A 210 -8.16 -2.79 27.72
CA MET A 210 -7.95 -3.38 29.04
C MET A 210 -8.39 -2.42 30.17
N ARG A 211 -8.16 -1.12 30.03
CA ARG A 211 -8.71 -0.11 30.94
C ARG A 211 -10.24 -0.10 30.92
N MET A 212 -10.86 -0.15 29.77
CA MET A 212 -12.31 -0.23 29.64
C MET A 212 -12.86 -1.47 30.35
N VAL A 213 -12.31 -2.64 30.09
CA VAL A 213 -12.77 -3.91 30.70
C VAL A 213 -12.52 -3.92 32.20
N GLN A 214 -11.31 -3.60 32.63
CA GLN A 214 -10.93 -3.77 34.06
C GLN A 214 -11.44 -2.63 34.93
N GLN A 215 -11.35 -1.37 34.50
CA GLN A 215 -11.78 -0.24 35.33
C GLN A 215 -13.26 0.07 35.18
N LYS A 216 -13.81 0.19 33.94
CA LYS A 216 -15.21 0.58 33.74
C LYS A 216 -16.21 -0.57 33.94
N TRP A 217 -15.87 -1.81 33.54
CA TRP A 217 -16.79 -2.93 33.63
C TRP A 217 -16.60 -3.75 34.91
N LEU A 218 -15.35 -3.99 35.33
CA LEU A 218 -15.06 -4.78 36.51
C LEU A 218 -14.81 -3.94 37.79
N GLY A 219 -14.71 -2.60 37.68
CA GLY A 219 -14.53 -1.70 38.81
C GLY A 219 -13.18 -1.78 39.51
N LEU A 220 -12.14 -2.31 38.83
CA LEU A 220 -10.80 -2.41 39.42
C LEU A 220 -10.12 -1.03 39.48
N ALA A 221 -9.35 -0.78 40.54
CA ALA A 221 -8.66 0.49 40.78
C ALA A 221 -7.52 0.74 39.75
N SER A 222 -6.89 -0.30 39.23
CA SER A 222 -5.82 -0.22 38.24
C SER A 222 -6.06 -1.20 37.09
N ALA A 223 -5.60 -0.85 35.91
CA ALA A 223 -5.67 -1.74 34.76
C ALA A 223 -4.27 -2.30 34.48
N TRP A 224 -4.22 -3.57 34.12
CA TRP A 224 -3.04 -4.25 33.62
C TRP A 224 -3.23 -4.59 32.15
N HIS A 225 -2.18 -4.44 31.36
CA HIS A 225 -2.13 -4.91 29.97
C HIS A 225 -0.82 -5.65 29.72
N LEU A 226 -0.81 -6.53 28.73
CA LEU A 226 0.36 -7.31 28.35
C LEU A 226 1.41 -6.38 27.71
N PRO A 227 2.60 -6.20 28.32
CA PRO A 227 3.66 -5.40 27.72
C PRO A 227 4.22 -6.12 26.47
N LEU A 228 4.27 -5.40 25.35
CA LEU A 228 4.83 -5.92 24.10
C LEU A 228 6.34 -5.66 23.97
N SER A 229 6.92 -4.79 24.80
CA SER A 229 8.35 -4.51 24.85
C SER A 229 9.11 -5.75 25.32
N LEU A 230 10.10 -6.20 24.53
CA LEU A 230 10.89 -7.39 24.82
C LEU A 230 12.03 -7.12 25.80
N ASP A 231 12.41 -5.87 25.98
CA ASP A 231 13.48 -5.37 26.85
C ASP A 231 12.97 -4.64 28.11
N GLY A 232 11.66 -4.46 28.24
CA GLY A 232 11.03 -3.72 29.34
C GLY A 232 11.40 -4.27 30.73
N TRP A 233 11.58 -5.60 30.86
CA TRP A 233 12.02 -6.21 32.10
C TRP A 233 13.44 -5.81 32.49
N TYR A 234 14.33 -5.67 31.51
CA TYR A 234 15.70 -5.24 31.72
C TYR A 234 15.76 -3.77 32.18
N TYR A 235 15.00 -2.91 31.49
CA TYR A 235 14.91 -1.50 31.90
C TYR A 235 14.26 -1.31 33.27
N ALA A 236 13.28 -2.14 33.63
CA ALA A 236 12.73 -2.14 34.98
C ALA A 236 13.76 -2.49 36.09
N LEU A 237 14.76 -3.32 35.76
CA LEU A 237 15.90 -3.59 36.64
C LEU A 237 16.90 -2.42 36.64
N ALA A 238 17.17 -1.85 35.46
CA ALA A 238 18.09 -0.72 35.33
C ALA A 238 17.57 0.53 36.05
N ASP A 239 16.28 0.83 35.94
CA ASP A 239 15.64 1.96 36.61
C ASP A 239 15.62 1.80 38.13
N ARG A 240 15.73 0.55 38.66
CA ARG A 240 15.90 0.25 40.09
C ARG A 240 17.39 0.25 40.53
N GLY A 241 18.31 0.57 39.64
CA GLY A 241 19.75 0.53 39.89
C GLY A 241 20.38 -0.87 40.00
N LEU A 242 19.63 -1.94 39.62
CA LEU A 242 20.07 -3.33 39.70
C LEU A 242 20.79 -3.79 38.41
N ALA A 243 20.72 -3.01 37.33
CA ALA A 243 21.42 -3.29 36.06
C ALA A 243 21.94 -1.97 35.46
N PRO A 244 23.04 -1.99 34.68
CA PRO A 244 23.49 -0.79 33.98
C PRO A 244 22.54 -0.42 32.84
N LEU A 245 22.30 0.88 32.61
CA LEU A 245 21.56 1.35 31.44
C LEU A 245 22.34 1.02 30.16
N PRO A 246 21.73 0.35 29.18
CA PRO A 246 22.39 0.04 27.93
C PRO A 246 22.55 1.32 27.10
N ARG A 247 23.78 1.69 26.81
CA ARG A 247 24.13 2.91 26.08
C ARG A 247 24.99 2.60 24.87
N LEU A 248 24.77 3.34 23.78
CA LEU A 248 25.59 3.32 22.58
C LEU A 248 26.11 4.75 22.34
N ALA A 249 27.43 4.92 22.28
CA ALA A 249 28.07 6.25 22.20
C ALA A 249 27.57 7.24 23.29
N GLY A 250 27.33 6.75 24.50
CA GLY A 250 26.86 7.57 25.64
C GLY A 250 25.34 7.82 25.66
N VAL A 251 24.60 7.43 24.61
CA VAL A 251 23.15 7.62 24.50
C VAL A 251 22.40 6.32 24.83
N ASP A 252 21.33 6.42 25.60
CA ASP A 252 20.43 5.29 25.92
C ASP A 252 19.82 4.71 24.62
N LEU A 253 19.77 3.38 24.50
CA LEU A 253 19.23 2.70 23.32
C LEU A 253 17.76 3.07 23.03
N ARG A 254 16.94 3.35 24.06
CA ARG A 254 15.57 3.84 23.90
C ARG A 254 15.53 5.18 23.16
N GLN A 255 16.47 6.08 23.47
CA GLN A 255 16.60 7.38 22.80
C GLN A 255 17.05 7.26 21.35
N LEU A 256 17.74 6.18 21.00
CA LEU A 256 18.09 5.80 19.63
C LEU A 256 16.99 4.99 18.93
N ALA A 257 15.82 4.83 19.53
CA ALA A 257 14.72 3.99 19.04
C ALA A 257 15.11 2.50 18.84
N LEU A 258 16.08 2.01 19.61
CA LEU A 258 16.55 0.61 19.57
C LEU A 258 15.93 -0.18 20.75
N SER A 259 14.61 -0.25 20.82
CA SER A 259 13.85 -0.97 21.84
C SER A 259 12.94 -1.99 21.15
N PRO A 260 13.27 -3.29 21.19
CA PRO A 260 12.50 -4.31 20.47
C PRO A 260 11.13 -4.53 21.11
N SER A 261 10.09 -4.50 20.28
CA SER A 261 8.70 -4.77 20.69
C SER A 261 8.05 -5.80 19.77
N LEU A 262 7.19 -6.64 20.34
CA LEU A 262 6.44 -7.63 19.57
C LEU A 262 5.30 -6.96 18.80
N ASP A 263 5.30 -7.11 17.48
CA ASP A 263 4.21 -6.64 16.60
C ASP A 263 3.83 -7.74 15.61
N LEU A 264 2.70 -8.40 15.85
CA LEU A 264 2.22 -9.51 15.01
C LEU A 264 1.81 -9.06 13.61
N ALA A 265 1.32 -7.82 13.46
CA ALA A 265 1.04 -7.28 12.14
C ALA A 265 2.34 -7.16 11.32
N MET A 266 3.43 -6.73 11.95
CA MET A 266 4.74 -6.61 11.29
C MET A 266 5.36 -7.98 10.98
N ILE A 267 5.16 -8.98 11.84
CA ILE A 267 5.55 -10.37 11.52
C ILE A 267 4.80 -10.87 10.29
N GLY A 268 3.50 -10.64 10.21
CA GLY A 268 2.69 -10.97 9.03
C GLY A 268 3.15 -10.23 7.77
N ALA A 269 3.38 -8.92 7.88
CA ALA A 269 3.87 -8.10 6.76
C ALA A 269 5.24 -8.59 6.25
N GLY A 270 6.14 -8.94 7.15
CA GLY A 270 7.45 -9.51 6.81
C GLY A 270 7.33 -10.85 6.08
N GLY A 271 6.40 -11.71 6.50
CA GLY A 271 6.14 -12.97 5.82
C GLY A 271 5.70 -12.80 4.37
N LEU A 272 4.91 -11.77 4.05
CA LEU A 272 4.49 -11.46 2.68
C LEU A 272 5.61 -10.78 1.85
N MET A 273 6.47 -10.00 2.49
CA MET A 273 7.49 -9.19 1.84
C MET A 273 8.67 -10.01 1.27
N GLY A 274 8.99 -11.13 1.89
CA GLY A 274 10.11 -12.00 1.54
C GLY A 274 11.44 -11.58 2.17
N ILE A 275 12.32 -12.57 2.38
CA ILE A 275 13.55 -12.45 3.18
C ILE A 275 14.52 -11.36 2.69
N ARG A 276 14.65 -11.19 1.38
CA ARG A 276 15.55 -10.20 0.80
C ARG A 276 15.15 -8.77 1.15
N THR A 277 13.88 -8.44 1.00
CA THR A 277 13.36 -7.10 1.29
C THR A 277 13.41 -6.82 2.78
N ALA A 278 12.96 -7.78 3.60
CA ALA A 278 12.96 -7.66 5.05
C ALA A 278 14.38 -7.56 5.64
N SER A 279 15.35 -8.33 5.11
CA SER A 279 16.77 -8.21 5.50
C SER A 279 17.33 -6.84 5.13
N SER A 280 17.00 -6.32 3.95
CA SER A 280 17.47 -4.99 3.53
C SER A 280 16.89 -3.87 4.39
N LEU A 281 15.63 -4.00 4.79
CA LEU A 281 14.96 -3.10 5.73
C LEU A 281 15.67 -3.08 7.08
N LEU A 282 15.96 -4.25 7.65
CA LEU A 282 16.69 -4.38 8.91
C LEU A 282 18.11 -3.82 8.80
N VAL A 283 18.80 -4.08 7.68
CA VAL A 283 20.15 -3.49 7.41
C VAL A 283 20.06 -1.97 7.42
N GLY A 284 19.06 -1.37 6.76
CA GLY A 284 18.85 0.09 6.78
C GLY A 284 18.63 0.64 8.19
N ALA A 285 17.79 -0.05 8.98
CA ALA A 285 17.54 0.34 10.37
C ALA A 285 18.81 0.25 11.25
N ILE A 286 19.55 -0.87 11.17
CA ILE A 286 20.79 -1.05 11.94
C ILE A 286 21.85 -0.01 11.53
N VAL A 287 22.09 0.16 10.22
CA VAL A 287 23.08 1.12 9.71
C VAL A 287 22.71 2.54 10.17
N ASN A 288 21.44 2.92 10.11
CA ASN A 288 21.03 4.24 10.58
C ASN A 288 21.17 4.39 12.10
N PHE A 289 20.39 3.61 12.86
CA PHE A 289 20.16 3.87 14.29
C PHE A 289 21.29 3.34 15.19
N ALA A 290 22.01 2.28 14.79
CA ALA A 290 23.11 1.71 15.58
C ALA A 290 24.50 2.15 15.12
N ILE A 291 24.68 2.70 13.91
CA ILE A 291 25.98 3.09 13.39
C ILE A 291 26.04 4.59 13.10
N ILE A 292 25.25 5.07 12.13
CA ILE A 292 25.37 6.44 11.62
C ILE A 292 24.91 7.45 12.68
N VAL A 293 23.76 7.27 13.28
CA VAL A 293 23.18 8.21 14.26
C VAL A 293 24.10 8.43 15.47
N PRO A 294 24.64 7.39 16.13
CA PRO A 294 25.61 7.60 17.22
C PRO A 294 26.85 8.39 16.78
N ILE A 295 27.35 8.14 15.58
CA ILE A 295 28.49 8.90 15.01
C ILE A 295 28.10 10.35 14.79
N MET A 296 26.93 10.64 14.24
CA MET A 296 26.45 12.00 13.97
C MET A 296 26.14 12.76 15.26
N ILE A 297 25.69 12.09 16.30
CA ILE A 297 25.51 12.69 17.66
C ILE A 297 26.89 13.06 18.24
N THR A 298 27.87 12.16 18.21
CA THR A 298 29.21 12.45 18.73
C THR A 298 29.93 13.52 17.91
N ALA A 299 29.65 13.63 16.62
CA ALA A 299 30.16 14.69 15.74
C ALA A 299 29.38 16.03 15.88
N GLY A 300 28.40 16.12 16.75
CA GLY A 300 27.60 17.35 16.96
C GLY A 300 26.67 17.72 15.78
N GLN A 301 26.44 16.82 14.83
CA GLN A 301 25.54 17.06 13.68
C GLN A 301 24.07 16.82 14.05
N ILE A 302 23.80 15.95 15.00
CA ILE A 302 22.49 15.75 15.61
C ILE A 302 22.61 16.23 17.05
N VAL A 303 22.02 17.39 17.33
CA VAL A 303 21.99 17.97 18.67
C VAL A 303 20.76 17.49 19.45
N PRO A 304 20.83 17.41 20.81
CA PRO A 304 19.67 17.06 21.61
C PRO A 304 18.51 18.03 21.38
N ARG A 305 17.28 17.55 21.52
CA ARG A 305 16.08 18.38 21.43
C ARG A 305 16.11 19.44 22.56
N SER A 306 15.99 20.73 22.19
CA SER A 306 15.89 21.82 23.15
C SER A 306 14.53 21.79 23.85
N GLY A 307 14.49 21.74 25.16
CA GLY A 307 13.30 21.79 26.00
C GLY A 307 13.59 21.33 27.43
N THR A 308 12.73 21.67 28.38
CA THR A 308 12.82 21.18 29.75
C THR A 308 12.69 19.65 29.72
N ILE A 309 13.76 18.98 30.09
CA ILE A 309 13.80 17.52 30.19
C ILE A 309 12.98 17.13 31.43
N ALA A 310 11.75 16.67 31.23
CA ALA A 310 11.07 15.91 32.26
C ALA A 310 11.78 14.56 32.38
N GLU A 311 12.00 14.08 33.62
CA GLU A 311 12.59 12.76 33.87
C GLU A 311 11.84 11.70 33.04
N GLY A 312 12.59 10.98 32.20
CA GLY A 312 12.05 9.95 31.28
C GLY A 312 11.74 10.39 29.85
N THR A 313 11.90 11.67 29.50
CA THR A 313 11.70 12.12 28.09
C THR A 313 12.95 11.82 27.26
N ALA A 314 12.80 11.18 26.11
CA ALA A 314 13.90 10.91 25.19
C ALA A 314 14.46 12.24 24.66
N VAL A 315 15.74 12.50 24.93
CA VAL A 315 16.45 13.73 24.49
C VAL A 315 16.59 13.77 22.99
N PHE A 316 16.74 12.62 22.34
CA PHE A 316 16.83 12.49 20.89
C PHE A 316 15.50 12.03 20.30
N GLY A 317 15.13 10.78 20.42
CA GLY A 317 13.91 10.19 19.85
C GLY A 317 13.96 10.06 18.32
N ARG A 318 13.21 9.08 17.77
CA ARG A 318 13.23 8.74 16.35
C ARG A 318 12.83 9.90 15.43
N ALA A 319 11.73 10.57 15.73
CA ALA A 319 11.24 11.68 14.90
C ALA A 319 12.26 12.82 14.82
N HIS A 320 12.87 13.19 15.93
CA HIS A 320 13.89 14.22 15.97
C HIS A 320 15.14 13.83 15.17
N ILE A 321 15.65 12.61 15.34
CA ILE A 321 16.79 12.07 14.59
C ILE A 321 16.53 12.11 13.07
N LEU A 322 15.35 11.67 12.66
CA LEU A 322 14.95 11.68 11.25
C LEU A 322 14.89 13.10 10.69
N ASN A 323 14.13 13.99 11.33
CA ASN A 323 13.90 15.34 10.83
C ASN A 323 15.16 16.21 10.84
N THR A 324 16.12 15.92 11.74
CA THR A 324 17.36 16.68 11.83
C THR A 324 18.37 16.24 10.76
N TRP A 325 18.54 14.93 10.51
CA TRP A 325 19.63 14.48 9.65
C TRP A 325 19.36 13.21 8.83
N SER A 326 18.86 12.14 9.45
CA SER A 326 18.82 10.80 8.82
C SER A 326 17.88 10.70 7.62
N LEU A 327 16.85 11.54 7.56
CA LEU A 327 15.84 11.54 6.51
C LEU A 327 16.45 11.62 5.10
N TRP A 328 17.47 12.46 4.94
CA TRP A 328 18.01 12.82 3.62
C TRP A 328 18.67 11.64 2.90
N TRP A 329 19.50 10.88 3.59
CA TRP A 329 20.12 9.72 2.96
C TRP A 329 19.10 8.59 2.71
N GLY A 330 18.12 8.41 3.62
CA GLY A 330 17.04 7.43 3.44
C GLY A 330 16.18 7.72 2.21
N ILE A 331 15.70 8.97 2.07
CA ILE A 331 14.93 9.40 0.90
C ILE A 331 15.75 9.25 -0.38
N THR A 332 17.01 9.68 -0.36
CA THR A 332 17.90 9.58 -1.53
C THR A 332 18.04 8.13 -2.01
N MET A 333 18.28 7.20 -1.07
CA MET A 333 18.31 5.76 -1.39
C MET A 333 17.02 5.30 -2.07
N MET A 334 15.85 5.70 -1.54
CA MET A 334 14.55 5.31 -2.09
C MET A 334 14.30 5.91 -3.48
N VAL A 335 14.57 7.20 -3.66
CA VAL A 335 14.31 7.92 -4.92
C VAL A 335 15.22 7.42 -6.03
N VAL A 336 16.53 7.33 -5.77
CA VAL A 336 17.50 6.86 -6.79
C VAL A 336 17.18 5.41 -7.19
N ALA A 337 16.91 4.52 -6.22
CA ALA A 337 16.53 3.15 -6.51
C ALA A 337 15.25 3.07 -7.37
N ALA A 338 14.22 3.87 -7.03
CA ALA A 338 12.97 3.91 -7.78
C ALA A 338 13.18 4.40 -9.21
N MET A 339 13.98 5.46 -9.41
CA MET A 339 14.27 6.01 -10.74
C MET A 339 15.10 5.04 -11.57
N VAL A 340 16.15 4.45 -11.02
CA VAL A 340 16.96 3.46 -11.74
C VAL A 340 16.12 2.23 -12.14
N THR A 341 15.28 1.73 -11.23
CA THR A 341 14.37 0.60 -11.53
C THR A 341 13.41 0.95 -12.68
N LEU A 342 12.87 2.16 -12.68
CA LEU A 342 11.96 2.63 -13.72
C LEU A 342 12.68 2.72 -15.09
N PHE A 343 13.82 3.40 -15.14
CA PHE A 343 14.57 3.60 -16.39
C PHE A 343 15.31 2.34 -16.87
N ALA A 344 15.55 1.36 -16.00
CA ALA A 344 16.09 0.06 -16.38
C ALA A 344 15.12 -0.80 -17.23
N ARG A 345 13.88 -0.36 -17.40
CA ARG A 345 12.84 -1.01 -18.23
C ARG A 345 12.39 -0.12 -19.39
N PRO A 346 13.27 0.14 -20.35
CA PRO A 346 12.93 0.98 -21.50
C PRO A 346 11.82 0.36 -22.38
N ASP A 347 11.66 -0.96 -22.34
CA ASP A 347 10.61 -1.72 -23.00
C ASP A 347 9.21 -1.22 -22.65
N VAL A 348 8.95 -0.88 -21.39
CA VAL A 348 7.66 -0.36 -20.93
C VAL A 348 7.36 1.02 -21.56
N PHE A 349 8.37 1.89 -21.62
CA PHE A 349 8.24 3.20 -22.27
C PHE A 349 8.07 3.08 -23.78
N VAL A 350 8.86 2.20 -24.42
CA VAL A 350 8.77 1.93 -25.87
C VAL A 350 7.40 1.35 -26.22
N GLN A 351 6.87 0.44 -25.41
CA GLN A 351 5.52 -0.10 -25.62
C GLN A 351 4.46 0.99 -25.49
N ALA A 352 4.51 1.81 -24.42
CA ALA A 352 3.60 2.93 -24.24
C ALA A 352 3.67 3.91 -25.45
N TRP A 353 4.88 4.25 -25.90
CA TRP A 353 5.08 5.09 -27.09
C TRP A 353 4.51 4.46 -28.36
N ARG A 354 4.76 3.18 -28.60
CA ARG A 354 4.17 2.44 -29.74
C ARG A 354 2.65 2.42 -29.69
N MET A 355 2.06 2.40 -28.49
CA MET A 355 0.61 2.49 -28.32
C MET A 355 0.05 3.84 -28.75
N LEU A 356 0.74 4.94 -28.42
CA LEU A 356 0.33 6.28 -28.81
C LEU A 356 0.49 6.54 -30.30
N THR A 357 1.55 5.97 -30.91
CA THR A 357 1.91 6.24 -32.31
C THR A 357 1.30 5.26 -33.32
N ARG A 358 1.03 4.01 -32.91
CA ARG A 358 0.31 3.07 -33.78
C ARG A 358 -1.16 3.45 -33.81
N ARG A 359 -1.64 3.88 -34.93
CA ARG A 359 -3.07 3.93 -35.22
C ARG A 359 -3.60 2.51 -35.05
N GLY A 360 -4.37 2.28 -33.98
CA GLY A 360 -5.08 1.02 -33.79
C GLY A 360 -5.94 0.72 -35.02
N PRO A 361 -6.23 -0.53 -35.34
CA PRO A 361 -7.19 -0.86 -36.39
C PRO A 361 -8.49 -0.10 -36.11
N ALA A 362 -9.07 0.46 -37.18
CA ALA A 362 -10.34 1.17 -37.11
C ALA A 362 -11.36 0.32 -36.31
N PRO A 363 -12.23 0.91 -35.49
CA PRO A 363 -13.23 0.15 -34.75
C PRO A 363 -13.96 -0.74 -35.76
N ALA A 364 -13.89 -2.07 -35.53
CA ALA A 364 -14.59 -3.02 -36.38
C ALA A 364 -16.06 -2.63 -36.49
N ARG A 365 -16.64 -2.67 -37.68
CA ARG A 365 -18.05 -2.36 -37.92
C ARG A 365 -18.98 -3.19 -37.04
N ASP A 366 -18.56 -4.43 -36.65
CA ASP A 366 -19.26 -5.34 -35.74
C ASP A 366 -18.41 -5.58 -34.48
N ASP A 367 -18.55 -4.72 -33.49
CA ASP A 367 -17.98 -4.93 -32.15
C ASP A 367 -18.81 -5.97 -31.39
N VAL A 368 -18.42 -7.24 -31.48
CA VAL A 368 -19.14 -8.40 -30.88
C VAL A 368 -19.23 -8.34 -29.35
N LEU A 369 -18.40 -7.53 -28.68
CA LEU A 369 -18.41 -7.37 -27.23
C LEU A 369 -19.19 -6.13 -26.75
N ARG A 370 -19.83 -5.39 -27.67
CA ARG A 370 -20.45 -4.09 -27.38
C ARG A 370 -21.46 -4.13 -26.21
N ASP A 371 -22.23 -5.21 -26.11
CA ASP A 371 -23.31 -5.33 -25.12
C ASP A 371 -22.80 -5.74 -23.72
N ILE A 372 -21.59 -6.29 -23.61
CA ILE A 372 -21.01 -6.81 -22.38
C ILE A 372 -19.85 -5.98 -21.85
N GLU A 373 -19.28 -5.12 -22.68
CA GLU A 373 -18.21 -4.17 -22.29
C GLU A 373 -18.75 -2.78 -22.01
N LEU A 374 -17.93 -1.96 -21.36
CA LEU A 374 -18.21 -0.54 -21.22
C LEU A 374 -18.00 0.14 -22.58
N PRO A 375 -18.99 0.88 -23.12
CA PRO A 375 -18.82 1.55 -24.40
C PRO A 375 -17.64 2.52 -24.38
N LEU A 376 -16.79 2.49 -25.42
CA LEU A 376 -15.63 3.38 -25.52
C LEU A 376 -16.01 4.87 -25.38
N LYS A 377 -17.21 5.24 -25.82
CA LYS A 377 -17.75 6.61 -25.68
C LYS A 377 -17.78 7.08 -24.22
N VAL A 378 -18.03 6.17 -23.28
CA VAL A 378 -18.03 6.50 -21.83
C VAL A 378 -16.63 6.92 -21.37
N SER A 379 -15.59 6.25 -21.83
CA SER A 379 -14.21 6.66 -21.52
C SER A 379 -13.81 7.95 -22.24
N VAL A 380 -14.14 8.10 -23.53
CA VAL A 380 -13.77 9.27 -24.33
C VAL A 380 -14.41 10.55 -23.81
N ILE A 381 -15.66 10.48 -23.34
CA ILE A 381 -16.36 11.64 -22.75
C ILE A 381 -16.06 11.77 -21.26
N GLY A 382 -16.03 10.64 -20.55
CA GLY A 382 -15.88 10.62 -19.09
C GLY A 382 -14.49 11.06 -18.62
N VAL A 383 -13.41 10.68 -19.31
CA VAL A 383 -12.05 11.07 -18.91
C VAL A 383 -11.86 12.58 -18.94
N PRO A 384 -12.21 13.34 -20.01
CA PRO A 384 -12.13 14.80 -19.99
C PRO A 384 -13.05 15.44 -18.94
N LEU A 385 -14.27 14.93 -18.79
CA LEU A 385 -15.24 15.48 -17.84
C LEU A 385 -14.77 15.31 -16.39
N ILE A 386 -14.42 14.08 -15.98
CA ILE A 386 -13.92 13.80 -14.63
C ILE A 386 -12.55 14.45 -14.43
N GLY A 387 -11.70 14.48 -15.45
CA GLY A 387 -10.45 15.21 -15.42
C GLY A 387 -10.63 16.70 -15.14
N ALA A 388 -11.59 17.35 -15.81
CA ALA A 388 -11.93 18.77 -15.54
C ALA A 388 -12.44 18.97 -14.10
N VAL A 389 -13.29 18.05 -13.59
CA VAL A 389 -13.72 18.07 -12.19
C VAL A 389 -12.52 17.92 -11.26
N GLY A 390 -11.61 16.97 -11.52
CA GLY A 390 -10.39 16.77 -10.72
C GLY A 390 -9.50 18.02 -10.70
N VAL A 391 -9.31 18.68 -11.83
CA VAL A 391 -8.56 19.95 -11.93
C VAL A 391 -9.24 21.06 -11.14
N TYR A 392 -10.56 21.21 -11.26
CA TYR A 392 -11.34 22.18 -10.51
C TYR A 392 -11.22 21.97 -8.99
N LEU A 393 -11.36 20.74 -8.52
CA LEU A 393 -11.20 20.40 -7.10
C LEU A 393 -9.76 20.63 -6.63
N ALA A 394 -8.76 20.30 -7.44
CA ALA A 394 -7.36 20.54 -7.14
C ALA A 394 -7.08 22.03 -6.97
N GLN A 395 -7.71 22.88 -7.78
CA GLN A 395 -7.60 24.33 -7.64
C GLN A 395 -8.28 24.85 -6.38
N VAL A 396 -9.57 24.48 -6.19
CA VAL A 396 -10.41 25.09 -5.12
C VAL A 396 -10.01 24.61 -3.74
N TRP A 397 -9.64 23.32 -3.59
CA TRP A 397 -9.35 22.73 -2.28
C TRP A 397 -7.87 22.70 -1.94
N PHE A 398 -7.00 22.59 -2.95
CA PHE A 398 -5.57 22.39 -2.72
C PHE A 398 -4.70 23.55 -3.27
N GLY A 399 -5.30 24.55 -3.92
CA GLY A 399 -4.58 25.71 -4.44
C GLY A 399 -3.69 25.41 -5.66
N VAL A 400 -3.95 24.33 -6.39
CA VAL A 400 -3.21 24.01 -7.62
C VAL A 400 -3.71 24.92 -8.76
N PRO A 401 -2.86 25.71 -9.42
CA PRO A 401 -3.28 26.53 -10.56
C PRO A 401 -3.97 25.68 -11.64
N TRP A 402 -5.16 26.10 -12.11
CA TRP A 402 -5.98 25.32 -13.05
C TRP A 402 -5.24 24.91 -14.32
N TRP A 403 -4.44 25.82 -14.88
CA TRP A 403 -3.67 25.57 -16.09
C TRP A 403 -2.63 24.47 -15.89
N LEU A 404 -2.02 24.42 -14.70
CA LEU A 404 -1.03 23.42 -14.33
C LEU A 404 -1.69 22.06 -14.10
N GLY A 405 -2.84 22.06 -13.41
CA GLY A 405 -3.68 20.86 -13.27
C GLY A 405 -4.12 20.31 -14.63
N ALA A 406 -4.61 21.17 -15.53
CA ALA A 406 -5.02 20.81 -16.88
C ALA A 406 -3.84 20.29 -17.73
N ALA A 407 -2.68 20.97 -17.68
CA ALA A 407 -1.47 20.51 -18.37
C ALA A 407 -0.95 19.18 -17.86
N SER A 408 -1.26 18.81 -16.62
CA SER A 408 -0.88 17.52 -16.04
C SER A 408 -1.73 16.35 -16.56
N ILE A 409 -2.95 16.58 -17.07
CA ILE A 409 -3.83 15.48 -17.52
C ILE A 409 -3.19 14.62 -18.63
N PRO A 410 -2.62 15.15 -19.72
CA PRO A 410 -1.93 14.34 -20.72
C PRO A 410 -0.77 13.52 -20.14
N LEU A 411 -0.01 14.12 -19.21
CA LEU A 411 1.07 13.42 -18.51
C LEU A 411 0.52 12.28 -17.64
N ILE A 412 -0.56 12.52 -16.91
CA ILE A 412 -1.24 11.51 -16.09
C ILE A 412 -1.69 10.32 -16.94
N LEU A 413 -2.29 10.57 -18.11
CA LEU A 413 -2.73 9.51 -19.03
C LEU A 413 -1.54 8.70 -19.57
N LEU A 414 -0.44 9.36 -19.91
CA LEU A 414 0.80 8.70 -20.32
C LEU A 414 1.36 7.82 -19.18
N LEU A 415 1.43 8.35 -17.97
CA LEU A 415 1.94 7.62 -16.82
C LEU A 415 1.03 6.46 -16.42
N ALA A 416 -0.29 6.61 -16.55
CA ALA A 416 -1.25 5.52 -16.35
C ALA A 416 -1.05 4.39 -17.38
N LEU A 417 -0.77 4.73 -18.64
CA LEU A 417 -0.46 3.75 -19.67
C LEU A 417 0.84 2.98 -19.37
N ILE A 418 1.88 3.68 -18.90
CA ILE A 418 3.16 3.09 -18.49
C ILE A 418 2.95 2.17 -17.29
N ALA A 419 2.19 2.62 -16.28
CA ALA A 419 1.86 1.83 -15.10
C ALA A 419 1.11 0.55 -15.46
N ALA A 420 0.06 0.67 -16.27
CA ALA A 420 -0.74 -0.45 -16.74
C ALA A 420 0.10 -1.46 -17.55
N SER A 421 1.03 -0.99 -18.41
CA SER A 421 1.95 -1.85 -19.15
C SER A 421 2.90 -2.61 -18.21
N SER A 422 3.45 -1.93 -17.19
CA SER A 422 4.29 -2.58 -16.19
C SER A 422 3.51 -3.66 -15.42
N THR A 423 2.30 -3.32 -14.96
CA THR A 423 1.42 -4.24 -14.22
C THR A 423 1.03 -5.45 -15.06
N ALA A 424 0.71 -5.23 -16.33
CA ALA A 424 0.35 -6.29 -17.27
C ALA A 424 1.45 -7.36 -17.44
N LEU A 425 2.71 -6.93 -17.42
CA LEU A 425 3.86 -7.81 -17.63
C LEU A 425 4.43 -8.39 -16.32
N THR A 426 4.35 -7.66 -15.23
CA THR A 426 5.11 -7.96 -14.01
C THR A 426 4.27 -8.16 -12.76
N GLY A 427 2.99 -7.78 -12.78
CA GLY A 427 2.12 -7.74 -11.61
C GLY A 427 2.41 -6.55 -10.66
N ILE A 428 3.38 -5.69 -10.98
CA ILE A 428 3.77 -4.58 -10.12
C ILE A 428 3.39 -3.25 -10.78
N THR A 429 2.61 -2.45 -10.06
CA THR A 429 2.24 -1.08 -10.46
C THR A 429 3.25 -0.09 -9.87
N PRO A 430 4.11 0.56 -10.66
CA PRO A 430 5.15 1.47 -10.16
C PRO A 430 4.59 2.89 -9.89
N SER A 431 3.40 3.03 -9.31
CA SER A 431 2.71 4.30 -9.10
C SER A 431 3.54 5.31 -8.30
N SER A 432 4.16 4.88 -7.21
CA SER A 432 5.02 5.72 -6.37
C SER A 432 6.27 6.23 -7.10
N SER A 433 6.87 5.42 -7.98
CA SER A 433 8.03 5.84 -8.78
C SER A 433 7.62 6.79 -9.90
N LEU A 434 6.51 6.49 -10.59
CA LEU A 434 6.00 7.32 -11.68
C LEU A 434 5.53 8.70 -11.19
N SER A 435 4.97 8.79 -9.99
CA SER A 435 4.52 10.05 -9.40
C SER A 435 5.66 11.05 -9.14
N LYS A 436 6.91 10.58 -9.07
CA LYS A 436 8.07 11.48 -8.95
C LYS A 436 8.28 12.32 -10.21
N ILE A 437 7.88 11.82 -11.37
CA ILE A 437 7.99 12.56 -12.64
C ILE A 437 7.19 13.88 -12.57
N PRO A 438 5.87 13.89 -12.31
CA PRO A 438 5.14 15.14 -12.13
C PRO A 438 5.64 15.94 -10.92
N GLN A 439 6.09 15.31 -9.82
CA GLN A 439 6.69 16.05 -8.70
C GLN A 439 7.86 16.91 -9.13
N PHE A 440 8.80 16.38 -9.91
CA PHE A 440 9.96 17.13 -10.40
C PHE A 440 9.57 18.15 -11.48
N ILE A 441 8.74 17.75 -12.46
CA ILE A 441 8.35 18.65 -13.56
C ILE A 441 7.56 19.86 -13.02
N VAL A 442 6.51 19.60 -12.26
CA VAL A 442 5.62 20.63 -11.74
C VAL A 442 6.32 21.47 -10.68
N GLY A 443 7.13 20.84 -9.84
CA GLY A 443 7.91 21.57 -8.85
C GLY A 443 9.03 22.44 -9.44
N ALA A 444 9.57 22.12 -10.62
CA ALA A 444 10.47 22.98 -11.33
C ALA A 444 9.76 24.19 -11.96
N ILE A 445 8.48 24.05 -12.33
CA ILE A 445 7.65 25.12 -12.91
C ILE A 445 7.13 26.07 -11.83
N GLU A 446 6.64 25.52 -10.70
CA GLU A 446 6.10 26.26 -9.55
C GLU A 446 6.81 25.81 -8.26
N PRO A 447 8.04 26.27 -8.01
CA PRO A 447 8.84 25.79 -6.89
C PRO A 447 8.52 26.48 -5.55
N ARG A 448 7.72 27.54 -5.56
CA ARG A 448 7.48 28.36 -4.35
C ARG A 448 6.51 27.72 -3.38
N THR A 449 5.62 26.86 -3.86
CA THR A 449 4.59 26.22 -3.04
C THR A 449 4.63 24.69 -3.22
N PRO A 450 4.47 23.89 -2.15
CA PRO A 450 4.49 22.44 -2.24
C PRO A 450 3.21 21.85 -2.86
N ALA A 451 2.10 22.57 -2.84
CA ALA A 451 0.80 22.07 -3.25
C ALA A 451 0.76 21.57 -4.72
N PRO A 452 1.22 22.34 -5.73
CA PRO A 452 1.15 21.88 -7.11
C PRO A 452 1.95 20.61 -7.37
N ASN A 453 3.17 20.50 -6.88
CA ASN A 453 3.99 19.32 -7.12
C ASN A 453 3.44 18.07 -6.40
N LEU A 454 2.98 18.22 -5.16
CA LEU A 454 2.41 17.09 -4.41
C LEU A 454 1.07 16.65 -4.98
N MET A 455 0.16 17.56 -5.29
CA MET A 455 -1.19 17.19 -5.70
C MET A 455 -1.26 16.69 -7.15
N THR A 456 -0.47 17.22 -8.08
CA THR A 456 -0.36 16.63 -9.43
C THR A 456 0.26 15.23 -9.41
N ALA A 457 1.19 15.00 -8.50
CA ALA A 457 1.75 13.67 -8.28
C ALA A 457 0.70 12.71 -7.67
N VAL A 458 -0.14 13.16 -6.71
CA VAL A 458 -1.26 12.38 -6.18
C VAL A 458 -2.24 12.02 -7.29
N MET A 459 -2.65 13.00 -8.11
CA MET A 459 -3.53 12.77 -9.25
C MET A 459 -2.95 11.69 -10.18
N SER A 460 -1.66 11.78 -10.50
CA SER A 460 -0.98 10.82 -11.35
C SER A 460 -0.92 9.43 -10.75
N ALA A 461 -0.51 9.32 -9.49
CA ALA A 461 -0.39 8.04 -8.79
C ALA A 461 -1.74 7.33 -8.65
N GLU A 462 -2.79 8.08 -8.30
CA GLU A 462 -4.11 7.52 -8.05
C GLU A 462 -4.78 7.03 -9.33
N VAL A 463 -4.75 7.85 -10.40
CA VAL A 463 -5.29 7.44 -11.71
C VAL A 463 -4.53 6.22 -12.25
N ALA A 464 -3.21 6.22 -12.19
CA ALA A 464 -2.38 5.12 -12.66
C ALA A 464 -2.59 3.84 -11.85
N SER A 465 -2.72 3.95 -10.52
CA SER A 465 -2.96 2.82 -9.62
C SER A 465 -4.32 2.19 -9.87
N ASN A 466 -5.39 2.98 -9.90
CA ASN A 466 -6.75 2.47 -10.12
C ASN A 466 -6.94 1.89 -11.52
N ALA A 467 -6.35 2.49 -12.56
CA ALA A 467 -6.37 1.91 -13.90
C ALA A 467 -5.69 0.53 -13.94
N SER A 468 -4.54 0.39 -13.33
CA SER A 468 -3.78 -0.86 -13.26
C SER A 468 -4.49 -1.93 -12.43
N ASN A 469 -5.06 -1.54 -11.28
CA ASN A 469 -5.78 -2.44 -10.38
C ASN A 469 -7.04 -2.99 -11.04
N LEU A 470 -7.82 -2.14 -11.72
CA LEU A 470 -9.00 -2.61 -12.46
C LEU A 470 -8.61 -3.61 -13.56
N LEU A 471 -7.52 -3.38 -14.28
CA LEU A 471 -7.03 -4.33 -15.29
C LEU A 471 -6.61 -5.67 -14.67
N MET A 472 -5.98 -5.65 -13.49
CA MET A 472 -5.67 -6.87 -12.74
C MET A 472 -6.94 -7.62 -12.32
N ASP A 473 -7.99 -6.91 -11.90
CA ASP A 473 -9.25 -7.51 -11.49
C ASP A 473 -10.09 -8.02 -12.67
N ILE A 474 -9.99 -7.37 -13.83
CA ILE A 474 -10.66 -7.85 -15.06
C ILE A 474 -10.00 -9.14 -15.59
N LYS A 475 -8.71 -9.35 -15.39
CA LYS A 475 -8.01 -10.55 -15.91
C LYS A 475 -8.62 -11.86 -15.41
N PRO A 476 -8.82 -12.09 -14.10
CA PRO A 476 -9.52 -13.30 -13.63
C PRO A 476 -10.94 -13.41 -14.18
N GLY A 477 -11.68 -12.30 -14.25
CA GLY A 477 -12.99 -12.31 -14.86
C GLY A 477 -13.00 -12.69 -16.34
N TYR A 478 -12.03 -12.21 -17.11
CA TYR A 478 -11.84 -12.62 -18.49
C TYR A 478 -11.54 -14.12 -18.63
N MET A 479 -10.69 -14.67 -17.75
CA MET A 479 -10.38 -16.11 -17.71
C MET A 479 -11.59 -16.97 -17.36
N LEU A 480 -12.49 -16.45 -16.51
CA LEU A 480 -13.67 -17.17 -16.00
C LEU A 480 -14.94 -16.90 -16.81
N GLY A 481 -14.90 -16.02 -17.80
CA GLY A 481 -16.03 -15.70 -18.68
C GLY A 481 -17.00 -14.66 -18.10
N ALA A 482 -16.53 -13.75 -17.25
CA ALA A 482 -17.32 -12.67 -16.66
C ALA A 482 -17.60 -11.53 -17.66
N LYS A 483 -18.66 -10.75 -17.40
CA LYS A 483 -18.96 -9.50 -18.13
C LYS A 483 -18.09 -8.36 -17.61
N PRO A 484 -17.15 -7.80 -18.40
CA PRO A 484 -16.23 -6.75 -17.94
C PRO A 484 -16.96 -5.49 -17.45
N ARG A 485 -18.10 -5.16 -18.03
CA ARG A 485 -18.95 -4.03 -17.60
C ARG A 485 -19.39 -4.17 -16.15
N GLN A 486 -19.74 -5.38 -15.70
CA GLN A 486 -20.18 -5.61 -14.33
C GLN A 486 -19.02 -5.50 -13.34
N GLN A 487 -17.81 -5.88 -13.75
CA GLN A 487 -16.61 -5.67 -12.95
C GLN A 487 -16.25 -4.19 -12.80
N ALA A 488 -16.41 -3.38 -13.86
CA ALA A 488 -16.22 -1.93 -13.77
C ALA A 488 -17.18 -1.28 -12.77
N ILE A 489 -18.47 -1.66 -12.82
CA ILE A 489 -19.47 -1.17 -11.86
C ILE A 489 -19.11 -1.64 -10.44
N GLY A 490 -18.72 -2.91 -10.30
CA GLY A 490 -18.25 -3.45 -9.02
C GLY A 490 -17.05 -2.68 -8.47
N HIS A 491 -16.06 -2.41 -9.29
CA HIS A 491 -14.88 -1.61 -8.90
C HIS A 491 -15.28 -0.19 -8.44
N GLY A 492 -16.23 0.45 -9.13
CA GLY A 492 -16.81 1.72 -8.70
C GLY A 492 -17.48 1.65 -7.32
N ILE A 493 -18.24 0.57 -7.05
CA ILE A 493 -18.83 0.32 -5.71
C ILE A 493 -17.71 0.18 -4.66
N GLY A 494 -16.61 -0.51 -5.00
CA GLY A 494 -15.45 -0.68 -4.14
C GLY A 494 -14.74 0.64 -3.83
N ILE A 495 -14.57 1.52 -4.81
CA ILE A 495 -14.02 2.88 -4.60
C ILE A 495 -14.83 3.63 -3.53
N VAL A 496 -16.18 3.60 -3.63
CA VAL A 496 -17.05 4.25 -2.64
C VAL A 496 -16.92 3.57 -1.27
N ALA A 497 -16.90 2.24 -1.23
CA ALA A 497 -16.73 1.48 0.03
C ALA A 497 -15.43 1.83 0.74
N GLY A 498 -14.32 1.85 0.01
CA GLY A 498 -13.00 2.20 0.53
C GLY A 498 -12.91 3.64 0.99
N ALA A 499 -13.45 4.58 0.22
CA ALA A 499 -13.47 5.99 0.56
C ALA A 499 -14.26 6.26 1.86
N LEU A 500 -15.44 5.64 2.00
CA LEU A 500 -16.28 5.75 3.20
C LEU A 500 -15.67 5.07 4.42
N ALA A 501 -14.93 3.98 4.25
CA ALA A 501 -14.27 3.29 5.35
C ALA A 501 -12.94 3.97 5.75
N ALA A 502 -12.06 4.24 4.78
CA ALA A 502 -10.71 4.70 5.06
C ALA A 502 -10.65 6.17 5.47
N THR A 503 -11.41 7.08 4.81
CA THR A 503 -11.21 8.52 5.06
C THR A 503 -11.69 8.96 6.43
N PRO A 504 -12.90 8.62 6.92
CA PRO A 504 -13.28 8.95 8.30
C PRO A 504 -12.38 8.27 9.34
N LEU A 505 -12.01 7.00 9.09
CA LEU A 505 -11.13 6.26 9.97
C LEU A 505 -9.72 6.91 10.04
N TYR A 506 -9.22 7.43 8.92
CA TYR A 506 -7.95 8.15 8.86
C TYR A 506 -7.96 9.37 9.80
N PHE A 507 -9.01 10.17 9.78
CA PHE A 507 -9.14 11.32 10.69
C PHE A 507 -9.18 10.88 12.16
N LEU A 508 -9.98 9.86 12.45
CA LEU A 508 -10.13 9.32 13.81
C LEU A 508 -8.82 8.73 14.36
N LEU A 509 -8.14 7.89 13.55
CA LEU A 509 -6.92 7.20 14.01
C LEU A 509 -5.75 8.13 14.28
N PHE A 510 -5.66 9.22 13.53
CA PHE A 510 -4.51 10.13 13.57
C PHE A 510 -4.83 11.48 14.20
N GLY A 511 -5.98 11.61 14.87
CA GLY A 511 -6.35 12.78 15.67
C GLY A 511 -6.55 14.06 14.87
N LEU A 512 -6.81 13.95 13.57
CA LEU A 512 -6.96 15.10 12.67
C LEU A 512 -8.28 15.87 12.93
N ASP A 513 -9.26 15.22 13.51
CA ASP A 513 -10.52 15.79 13.97
C ASP A 513 -10.34 16.78 15.15
N ARG A 514 -9.23 16.65 15.88
CA ARG A 514 -8.88 17.49 17.05
C ARG A 514 -7.77 18.49 16.75
N TYR A 515 -7.26 18.52 15.54
CA TYR A 515 -6.22 19.46 15.17
C TYR A 515 -6.73 20.90 15.21
N VAL A 516 -6.00 21.77 15.93
CA VAL A 516 -6.32 23.21 16.05
C VAL A 516 -5.39 23.98 15.15
N PRO A 517 -5.89 24.64 14.09
CA PRO A 517 -5.08 25.47 13.22
C PRO A 517 -4.41 26.61 13.98
N GLY A 518 -3.10 26.80 13.77
CA GLY A 518 -2.32 27.83 14.49
C GLY A 518 -1.93 27.45 15.93
N GLY A 519 -2.23 26.22 16.36
CA GLY A 519 -1.76 25.70 17.64
C GLY A 519 -0.26 25.42 17.69
N ALA A 520 0.25 25.08 18.87
CA ALA A 520 1.68 24.79 19.07
C ALA A 520 2.15 23.46 18.44
N VAL A 521 1.21 22.57 18.07
CA VAL A 521 1.50 21.24 17.53
C VAL A 521 1.26 21.25 16.02
N SER A 522 2.24 20.79 15.25
CA SER A 522 2.09 20.68 13.80
C SER A 522 1.19 19.49 13.40
N VAL A 523 0.64 19.52 12.18
CA VAL A 523 -0.11 18.38 11.61
C VAL A 523 0.76 17.11 11.60
N GLN A 524 2.04 17.25 11.27
CA GLN A 524 2.98 16.13 11.27
C GLN A 524 3.13 15.53 12.66
N ASP A 525 3.31 16.36 13.69
CA ASP A 525 3.47 15.89 15.08
C ASP A 525 2.17 15.30 15.65
N THR A 526 1.01 15.74 15.16
CA THR A 526 -0.28 15.14 15.51
C THR A 526 -0.41 13.72 14.95
N MET A 527 0.02 13.51 13.72
CA MET A 527 -0.16 12.24 13.01
C MET A 527 0.93 11.20 13.30
N VAL A 528 2.19 11.65 13.41
CA VAL A 528 3.35 10.77 13.60
C VAL A 528 3.46 10.36 15.07
N SER A 529 3.60 9.08 15.30
CA SER A 529 3.84 8.52 16.63
C SER A 529 4.83 7.37 16.53
N ASP A 530 5.23 6.81 17.66
CA ASP A 530 6.09 5.62 17.68
C ASP A 530 5.42 4.43 16.98
N LYS A 531 4.08 4.37 16.98
CA LYS A 531 3.31 3.33 16.29
C LYS A 531 3.13 3.60 14.79
N PHE A 532 3.07 4.87 14.36
CA PHE A 532 2.74 5.26 12.98
C PHE A 532 3.80 6.21 12.43
N ALA A 533 4.65 5.69 11.55
CA ALA A 533 5.78 6.41 11.00
C ALA A 533 5.46 7.16 9.69
N PHE A 534 4.39 6.80 8.99
CA PHE A 534 3.99 7.34 7.69
C PHE A 534 5.14 7.39 6.66
N PRO A 535 5.82 6.27 6.37
CA PRO A 535 7.00 6.30 5.50
C PRO A 535 6.70 6.81 4.09
N GLY A 536 5.48 6.57 3.60
CA GLY A 536 5.02 7.11 2.32
C GLY A 536 4.97 8.64 2.33
N ALA A 537 4.33 9.24 3.34
CA ALA A 537 4.23 10.70 3.47
C ALA A 537 5.61 11.34 3.65
N VAL A 538 6.47 10.73 4.46
CA VAL A 538 7.86 11.15 4.66
C VAL A 538 8.61 11.23 3.33
N GLN A 539 8.51 10.17 2.50
CA GLN A 539 9.14 10.13 1.19
C GLN A 539 8.61 11.22 0.26
N TRP A 540 7.28 11.40 0.20
CA TRP A 540 6.66 12.36 -0.70
C TRP A 540 6.96 13.81 -0.32
N LYS A 541 6.87 14.12 0.99
CA LYS A 541 7.24 15.44 1.51
C LYS A 541 8.71 15.74 1.27
N GLY A 542 9.60 14.77 1.57
CA GLY A 542 11.03 14.97 1.37
C GLY A 542 11.43 15.23 -0.09
N VAL A 543 10.76 14.59 -1.06
CA VAL A 543 10.96 14.92 -2.48
C VAL A 543 10.43 16.33 -2.79
N SER A 544 9.28 16.71 -2.23
CA SER A 544 8.74 18.06 -2.38
C SER A 544 9.69 19.11 -1.81
N ASP A 545 10.21 18.90 -0.62
CA ASP A 545 11.17 19.79 0.04
C ASP A 545 12.47 19.92 -0.78
N LEU A 546 12.97 18.80 -1.32
CA LEU A 546 14.15 18.77 -2.18
C LEU A 546 13.94 19.60 -3.45
N VAL A 547 12.81 19.42 -4.13
CA VAL A 547 12.46 20.12 -5.36
C VAL A 547 12.31 21.63 -5.09
N THR A 548 11.63 22.00 -4.01
CA THR A 548 11.47 23.39 -3.58
C THR A 548 12.82 24.03 -3.26
N THR A 549 13.73 23.31 -2.62
CA THR A 549 15.08 23.80 -2.29
C THR A 549 15.93 24.00 -3.55
N ILE A 550 15.90 23.05 -4.50
CA ILE A 550 16.72 23.10 -5.71
C ILE A 550 16.24 24.23 -6.66
N PHE A 551 14.95 24.33 -6.89
CA PHE A 551 14.37 25.22 -7.90
C PHE A 551 13.81 26.52 -7.31
N GLY A 552 13.51 26.57 -6.01
CA GLY A 552 12.91 27.74 -5.34
C GLY A 552 13.90 28.80 -4.85
N GLY A 553 15.19 28.68 -5.16
CA GLY A 553 16.21 29.69 -4.82
C GLY A 553 16.52 29.82 -3.33
N GLY A 554 16.41 28.73 -2.56
CA GLY A 554 16.83 28.72 -1.14
C GLY A 554 15.85 29.34 -0.16
N SER A 555 14.63 29.69 -0.58
CA SER A 555 13.57 30.18 0.31
C SER A 555 12.91 29.07 1.17
N GLY A 556 13.28 27.81 0.93
CA GLY A 556 12.87 26.68 1.77
C GLY A 556 13.70 26.60 3.04
N GLN A 557 13.05 26.36 4.18
CA GLN A 557 13.66 26.26 5.52
C GLN A 557 14.58 25.04 5.73
N VAL A 558 15.04 24.39 4.66
CA VAL A 558 15.92 23.23 4.75
C VAL A 558 17.36 23.72 4.75
N LEU A 559 17.94 23.83 5.94
CA LEU A 559 19.38 24.04 6.12
C LEU A 559 20.12 22.75 5.68
N LEU A 560 20.47 22.66 4.39
CA LEU A 560 21.34 21.62 3.87
C LEU A 560 22.75 21.88 4.40
N THR A 561 23.08 21.31 5.55
CA THR A 561 24.45 21.34 6.07
C THR A 561 25.40 20.56 5.14
N THR A 562 26.69 20.88 5.17
CA THR A 562 27.69 20.15 4.39
C THR A 562 27.64 18.64 4.63
N SER A 563 27.36 18.21 5.87
CA SER A 563 27.21 16.79 6.21
C SER A 563 26.00 16.13 5.56
N ILE A 564 24.87 16.84 5.46
CA ILE A 564 23.67 16.38 4.75
C ILE A 564 23.94 16.25 3.24
N ILE A 565 24.60 17.23 2.62
CA ILE A 565 24.94 17.17 1.19
C ILE A 565 25.82 15.95 0.90
N TRP A 566 26.84 15.69 1.73
CA TRP A 566 27.67 14.49 1.59
C TRP A 566 26.87 13.21 1.81
N SER A 567 25.96 13.19 2.76
CA SER A 567 25.09 12.02 3.00
C SER A 567 24.21 11.71 1.79
N ILE A 568 23.64 12.74 1.14
CA ILE A 568 22.88 12.62 -0.10
C ILE A 568 23.77 12.06 -1.23
N ALA A 569 24.95 12.62 -1.44
CA ALA A 569 25.86 12.19 -2.50
C ALA A 569 26.30 10.72 -2.32
N ILE A 570 26.71 10.34 -1.11
CA ILE A 570 27.12 8.96 -0.79
C ILE A 570 25.95 8.00 -0.96
N ALA A 571 24.75 8.36 -0.46
CA ALA A 571 23.55 7.55 -0.60
C ALA A 571 23.14 7.38 -2.06
N ALA A 572 23.23 8.44 -2.87
CA ALA A 572 22.92 8.38 -4.30
C ALA A 572 23.86 7.42 -5.05
N ILE A 573 25.17 7.52 -4.81
CA ILE A 573 26.19 6.65 -5.42
C ILE A 573 25.96 5.19 -4.98
N ALA A 574 25.73 4.96 -3.69
CA ALA A 574 25.47 3.63 -3.14
C ALA A 574 24.21 3.00 -3.73
N ALA A 575 23.10 3.77 -3.78
CA ALA A 575 21.84 3.31 -4.35
C ALA A 575 21.98 2.99 -5.84
N LEU A 576 22.64 3.88 -6.61
CA LEU A 576 22.92 3.69 -8.03
C LEU A 576 23.73 2.40 -8.27
N PHE A 577 24.82 2.24 -7.54
CA PHE A 577 25.68 1.05 -7.63
C PHE A 577 24.90 -0.24 -7.32
N MET A 578 24.19 -0.28 -6.19
CA MET A 578 23.42 -1.46 -5.80
C MET A 578 22.31 -1.77 -6.82
N GLU A 579 21.59 -0.76 -7.29
CA GLU A 579 20.46 -0.96 -8.19
C GLU A 579 20.93 -1.36 -9.60
N VAL A 580 22.00 -0.75 -10.12
CA VAL A 580 22.60 -1.16 -11.38
C VAL A 580 23.13 -2.60 -11.30
N THR A 581 23.79 -2.94 -10.17
CA THR A 581 24.24 -4.32 -9.92
C THR A 581 23.07 -5.29 -9.86
N ARG A 582 21.97 -4.92 -9.22
CA ARG A 582 20.75 -5.71 -9.16
C ARG A 582 20.17 -5.97 -10.55
N VAL A 583 20.09 -4.94 -11.39
CA VAL A 583 19.59 -5.05 -12.75
C VAL A 583 20.51 -5.95 -13.59
N ARG A 584 21.84 -5.72 -13.54
CA ARG A 584 22.84 -6.52 -14.28
C ARG A 584 22.87 -7.98 -13.85
N THR A 585 22.70 -8.27 -12.58
CA THR A 585 22.67 -9.64 -12.04
C THR A 585 21.32 -10.32 -12.12
N ARG A 586 20.36 -9.74 -12.88
CA ARG A 586 18.98 -10.26 -13.02
C ARG A 586 18.35 -10.56 -11.66
N ASN A 587 18.36 -9.60 -10.75
CA ASN A 587 17.84 -9.71 -9.39
C ASN A 587 18.58 -10.70 -8.46
N ARG A 588 19.79 -11.12 -8.75
CA ARG A 588 20.58 -11.99 -7.82
C ARG A 588 21.27 -11.20 -6.71
N PHE A 589 21.42 -9.90 -6.85
CA PHE A 589 22.02 -9.06 -5.80
C PHE A 589 21.17 -9.12 -4.52
N PRO A 590 21.76 -9.40 -3.33
CA PRO A 590 20.99 -9.76 -2.14
C PRO A 590 20.28 -8.60 -1.45
N LEU A 591 20.68 -7.36 -1.69
CA LEU A 591 20.12 -6.18 -1.03
C LEU A 591 19.22 -5.37 -1.96
N SER A 592 18.26 -4.65 -1.37
CA SER A 592 17.38 -3.71 -2.03
C SER A 592 17.62 -2.30 -1.49
N PRO A 593 18.19 -1.38 -2.27
CA PRO A 593 18.46 -0.02 -1.79
C PRO A 593 17.17 0.74 -1.43
N LEU A 594 16.06 0.47 -2.12
CA LEU A 594 14.76 0.99 -1.77
C LEU A 594 14.34 0.54 -0.35
N ALA A 595 14.52 -0.74 -0.02
CA ALA A 595 14.18 -1.26 1.29
C ALA A 595 15.17 -0.78 2.38
N ILE A 596 16.45 -0.59 2.05
CA ILE A 596 17.43 0.03 2.96
C ILE A 596 16.98 1.45 3.32
N GLY A 597 16.64 2.28 2.33
CA GLY A 597 16.13 3.64 2.57
C GLY A 597 14.82 3.66 3.37
N LEU A 598 13.93 2.71 3.13
CA LEU A 598 12.70 2.55 3.92
C LEU A 598 13.00 2.16 5.38
N GLY A 599 14.02 1.33 5.63
CA GLY A 599 14.47 0.94 6.97
C GLY A 599 14.99 2.10 7.81
N VAL A 600 15.44 3.20 7.19
CA VAL A 600 15.76 4.45 7.89
C VAL A 600 14.51 5.11 8.47
N VAL A 601 13.41 5.06 7.74
CA VAL A 601 12.17 5.78 8.10
C VAL A 601 11.26 4.95 8.99
N VAL A 602 11.14 3.65 8.72
CA VAL A 602 10.34 2.71 9.52
C VAL A 602 10.98 2.52 10.89
N PRO A 603 10.20 2.43 11.98
CA PRO A 603 10.73 2.11 13.30
C PRO A 603 11.61 0.85 13.29
N PRO A 604 12.78 0.86 13.95
CA PRO A 604 13.69 -0.30 13.97
C PRO A 604 13.05 -1.58 14.49
N GLU A 605 12.19 -1.49 15.51
CA GLU A 605 11.43 -2.62 16.05
C GLU A 605 10.50 -3.23 15.00
N SER A 606 9.83 -2.40 14.19
CA SER A 606 9.00 -2.89 13.08
C SER A 606 9.83 -3.58 12.01
N SER A 607 11.00 -3.03 11.68
CA SER A 607 11.95 -3.63 10.73
C SER A 607 12.47 -4.99 11.24
N LEU A 608 12.72 -5.11 12.53
CA LEU A 608 13.12 -6.36 13.18
C LEU A 608 12.00 -7.40 13.12
N MET A 609 10.76 -7.02 13.46
CA MET A 609 9.62 -7.94 13.43
C MET A 609 9.31 -8.41 12.00
N MET A 610 9.39 -7.54 11.01
CA MET A 610 9.25 -7.91 9.60
C MET A 610 10.35 -8.89 9.16
N PHE A 611 11.59 -8.67 9.58
CA PHE A 611 12.69 -9.60 9.30
C PHE A 611 12.44 -10.97 9.94
N LEU A 612 12.04 -11.02 11.21
CA LEU A 612 11.74 -12.27 11.91
C LEU A 612 10.61 -13.05 11.26
N GLY A 613 9.52 -12.36 10.87
CA GLY A 613 8.42 -12.97 10.13
C GLY A 613 8.87 -13.57 8.79
N SER A 614 9.64 -12.82 8.03
CA SER A 614 10.19 -13.29 6.76
C SER A 614 11.16 -14.47 6.94
N LEU A 615 12.02 -14.39 7.93
CA LEU A 615 12.98 -15.47 8.27
C LEU A 615 12.26 -16.76 8.65
N MET A 616 11.20 -16.66 9.46
CA MET A 616 10.37 -17.80 9.86
C MET A 616 9.80 -18.54 8.63
N PHE A 617 9.17 -17.81 7.71
CA PHE A 617 8.62 -18.43 6.50
C PHE A 617 9.69 -18.89 5.51
N TRP A 618 10.83 -18.21 5.43
CA TRP A 618 11.97 -18.66 4.62
C TRP A 618 12.55 -19.99 5.13
N ILE A 619 12.72 -20.13 6.45
CA ILE A 619 13.16 -21.38 7.07
C ILE A 619 12.12 -22.49 6.82
N ALA A 620 10.84 -22.20 7.06
CA ALA A 620 9.76 -23.13 6.81
C ALA A 620 9.73 -23.60 5.33
N GLY A 621 9.94 -22.69 4.38
CA GLY A 621 10.07 -23.03 2.97
C GLY A 621 11.26 -23.94 2.66
N ARG A 622 12.39 -23.77 3.36
CA ARG A 622 13.57 -24.66 3.25
C ARG A 622 13.29 -26.05 3.83
N VAL A 623 12.63 -26.12 4.98
CA VAL A 623 12.35 -27.39 5.69
C VAL A 623 11.26 -28.19 5.01
N TYR A 624 10.15 -27.54 4.68
CA TYR A 624 8.94 -28.22 4.18
C TYR A 624 8.76 -28.14 2.66
N GLY A 625 9.42 -27.24 1.95
CA GLY A 625 9.18 -26.96 0.52
C GLY A 625 9.29 -28.17 -0.42
N LYS A 626 10.13 -29.16 -0.06
CA LYS A 626 10.29 -30.41 -0.82
C LYS A 626 9.28 -31.49 -0.42
N ARG A 627 8.57 -31.36 0.71
CA ARG A 627 7.67 -32.38 1.29
C ARG A 627 6.21 -31.99 1.05
N ARG A 628 5.77 -31.93 -0.20
CA ARG A 628 4.46 -31.40 -0.62
C ARG A 628 3.24 -32.07 0.05
N GLU A 629 3.34 -33.31 0.44
CA GLU A 629 2.26 -34.08 1.10
C GLU A 629 2.22 -33.93 2.63
N SER A 630 3.23 -33.25 3.20
CA SER A 630 3.30 -33.06 4.65
C SER A 630 2.34 -32.00 5.16
N GLY A 631 1.79 -32.19 6.36
CA GLY A 631 1.01 -31.15 7.05
C GLY A 631 1.79 -29.85 7.26
N GLY A 632 3.11 -29.94 7.42
CA GLY A 632 4.00 -28.77 7.50
C GLY A 632 4.05 -27.96 6.22
N PHE A 633 4.10 -28.61 5.05
CA PHE A 633 4.00 -27.92 3.76
C PHE A 633 2.66 -27.19 3.62
N ARG A 634 1.56 -27.88 3.89
CA ARG A 634 0.21 -27.34 3.81
C ARG A 634 0.00 -26.13 4.72
N LEU A 635 0.55 -26.17 5.94
CA LEU A 635 0.40 -25.07 6.90
C LEU A 635 1.35 -23.89 6.58
N TRP A 636 2.65 -24.16 6.48
CA TRP A 636 3.67 -23.10 6.48
C TRP A 636 4.05 -22.59 5.09
N VAL A 637 3.84 -23.37 4.02
CA VAL A 637 4.20 -23.00 2.66
C VAL A 637 2.95 -22.65 1.85
N ASP A 638 1.98 -23.57 1.78
CA ASP A 638 0.78 -23.35 0.97
C ASP A 638 -0.21 -22.36 1.60
N SER A 639 -0.24 -22.23 2.93
CA SER A 639 -1.09 -21.29 3.66
C SER A 639 -0.34 -20.06 4.18
N GLN A 640 0.89 -19.78 3.74
CA GLN A 640 1.69 -18.64 4.18
C GLN A 640 0.93 -17.32 4.08
N GLU A 641 0.33 -17.03 2.93
CA GLU A 641 -0.44 -15.80 2.71
C GLU A 641 -1.64 -15.69 3.66
N ALA A 642 -2.33 -16.82 3.90
CA ALA A 642 -3.47 -16.86 4.81
C ALA A 642 -3.06 -16.59 6.26
N ILE A 643 -1.93 -17.15 6.72
CA ILE A 643 -1.39 -16.89 8.06
C ILE A 643 -1.03 -15.42 8.18
N CYS A 644 -0.26 -14.88 7.23
CA CYS A 644 0.19 -13.49 7.26
C CYS A 644 -0.98 -12.52 7.24
N ALA A 645 -1.94 -12.71 6.33
CA ALA A 645 -3.14 -11.88 6.23
C ALA A 645 -3.97 -11.93 7.52
N GLY A 646 -4.10 -13.12 8.14
CA GLY A 646 -4.79 -13.28 9.42
C GLY A 646 -4.09 -12.52 10.55
N LEU A 647 -2.78 -12.67 10.71
CA LEU A 647 -2.00 -11.95 11.72
C LEU A 647 -2.17 -10.43 11.58
N ILE A 648 -2.09 -9.92 10.36
CA ILE A 648 -2.24 -8.50 10.08
C ILE A 648 -3.66 -8.03 10.37
N ALA A 649 -4.68 -8.72 9.85
CA ALA A 649 -6.07 -8.32 10.02
C ALA A 649 -6.47 -8.35 11.50
N GLY A 650 -6.12 -9.39 12.25
CA GLY A 650 -6.42 -9.49 13.67
C GLY A 650 -5.77 -8.37 14.48
N ALA A 651 -4.47 -8.15 14.29
CA ALA A 651 -3.74 -7.08 15.00
C ALA A 651 -4.23 -5.68 14.61
N ALA A 652 -4.48 -5.42 13.31
CA ALA A 652 -4.93 -4.12 12.83
C ALA A 652 -6.33 -3.78 13.32
N LEU A 653 -7.29 -4.70 13.24
CA LEU A 653 -8.67 -4.47 13.68
C LEU A 653 -8.75 -4.19 15.18
N ILE A 654 -8.00 -4.94 15.99
CA ILE A 654 -7.94 -4.68 17.43
C ILE A 654 -7.18 -3.39 17.75
N GLY A 655 -6.09 -3.10 17.03
CA GLY A 655 -5.37 -1.83 17.17
C GLY A 655 -6.26 -0.62 16.85
N ILE A 656 -7.10 -0.71 15.82
CA ILE A 656 -8.12 0.28 15.49
C ILE A 656 -9.15 0.38 16.62
N ALA A 657 -9.67 -0.76 17.10
CA ALA A 657 -10.65 -0.79 18.19
C ALA A 657 -10.11 -0.15 19.48
N ASP A 658 -8.83 -0.39 19.81
CA ASP A 658 -8.18 0.22 20.99
C ASP A 658 -8.15 1.76 20.90
N ILE A 659 -7.84 2.30 19.70
CA ILE A 659 -7.85 3.75 19.47
C ILE A 659 -9.29 4.30 19.53
N VAL A 660 -10.26 3.61 18.93
CA VAL A 660 -11.68 4.00 19.00
C VAL A 660 -12.16 4.03 20.45
N VAL A 661 -11.84 3.02 21.26
CA VAL A 661 -12.15 2.99 22.68
C VAL A 661 -11.52 4.19 23.41
N ARG A 662 -10.27 4.53 23.10
CA ARG A 662 -9.61 5.71 23.67
C ARG A 662 -10.39 6.98 23.35
N VAL A 663 -10.67 7.21 22.07
CA VAL A 663 -11.32 8.44 21.57
C VAL A 663 -12.70 8.64 22.19
N PHE A 664 -13.52 7.58 22.25
CA PHE A 664 -14.91 7.70 22.71
C PHE A 664 -15.13 7.53 24.21
N LEU A 665 -14.19 6.91 24.94
CA LEU A 665 -14.39 6.60 26.36
C LEU A 665 -13.39 7.27 27.31
N PHE A 666 -12.25 7.72 26.82
CA PHE A 666 -11.20 8.29 27.68
C PHE A 666 -10.76 9.70 27.28
N ASP A 667 -10.92 10.08 26.00
CA ASP A 667 -10.57 11.41 25.50
C ASP A 667 -11.83 12.29 25.24
N ALA A 668 -13.05 11.74 25.47
CA ALA A 668 -14.33 12.44 25.27
C ALA A 668 -14.64 13.40 26.41
#